data_ef7dff702c17a612b2b037cb2645e458
#
_entry.id   ef7dff702c17a612b2b037cb2645e458
#
_cell.length_a   1.000
_cell.length_b   1.000
_cell.length_c   1.000
_cell.angle_alpha   90.00
_cell.angle_beta   90.00
_cell.angle_gamma   90.00
#
_symmetry.space_group_name_H-M   'P 1'
#
loop_
_entity.id
_entity.type
_entity.pdbx_description
1 polymer ?
#
loop_
_entity_poly.entity_id
_entity_poly.type
_entity_poly.pdbx_seq_one_letter_code
_entity_poly.pdbx_strand_id
1 'polypeptide(L)'
;MSKVQKLLQTSIPSANAILWAQALNTQANLQLHNGKAETALESWQQAQKFYEQAGDEMGSLGSQINQTQALQSLGFYRRSKQQLEVLTQKLQGMPDNEIKVSGLRSLGLALHAMGDGKSQEVLEQSLATANKIAAKTQLSSILSGLGKVASDSQDPEAALNYFEDAETAATNPNEALQARLARFKLLVDYNKLEYAIPLAPQLQQQLEELPPSHNSLYAAINFVSTLNRLENSNQVFPSKNLAQLMALTVKSAQIIQDAPAQAYALHQWAQLYRRTKQWSEAKELAEKSLNIARQLQADDIIAQSAWQVGQLYKQQGDRSKAITAYTEAVKSLKALRGDMLAVNPDVQFSYREGVEPVYRELVGLLLNEQPTQAALMQARELIESLQIAELDNFFREACLDKAQQIDEVDPTATVIYPIILSDRLGVILSKAGQPLRYYVTQKPQAEIEQTLDKFLVALNPVSDSKDREQLSQQIYDWLIQKAEVDQAFIDTKTMVFVLDGRLRNIPMAALYDGNQYLIEKYAVALSPGLQLMAARSLQKNHIDAVIGGISQSRGGFSALPSVESEVKEISQTVPSSMLLNQKFTSLALADHVKSSNANVVHLATHGQFSSRLEDTFLLTWDGQLNVKELSELLKNRSGDSSKAIELLVLSACDTATGDDRAVLGLAGLAVKSGARSTIATLWPVKDKAAQMLMTRFYEQLRRPGITKAEALRQAQINLIRQTDFRDPFFWSAFVLVGNWL
;
A
#
# COMPACT_ATOMS: atom_id res chain seq x y z
N MET A 1 -20.53 36.03 -14.79
CA MET A 1 -19.26 36.81 -14.70
C MET A 1 -19.44 37.95 -13.73
N SER A 2 -18.76 37.93 -12.58
CA SER A 2 -18.89 38.97 -11.56
C SER A 2 -18.36 40.31 -12.03
N LYS A 3 -18.87 41.42 -11.47
CA LYS A 3 -18.38 42.79 -11.73
C LYS A 3 -16.84 42.90 -11.59
N VAL A 4 -16.23 42.07 -10.76
CA VAL A 4 -14.78 41.98 -10.54
C VAL A 4 -14.03 41.50 -11.78
N GLN A 5 -14.57 40.52 -12.52
CA GLN A 5 -13.90 40.01 -13.74
C GLN A 5 -13.93 41.04 -14.91
N LYS A 6 -14.94 41.92 -14.94
CA LYS A 6 -14.97 43.01 -15.94
C LYS A 6 -13.98 44.13 -15.64
N LEU A 7 -13.67 44.40 -14.37
CA LEU A 7 -12.69 45.39 -13.92
C LEU A 7 -11.24 44.94 -14.18
N LEU A 8 -10.99 43.62 -14.18
CA LEU A 8 -9.68 43.02 -14.40
C LEU A 8 -9.17 43.11 -15.86
N GLN A 9 -9.99 43.57 -16.81
CA GLN A 9 -9.63 43.71 -18.26
C GLN A 9 -9.10 45.12 -18.60
N THR A 10 -9.12 46.05 -17.68
CA THR A 10 -8.51 47.38 -17.87
C THR A 10 -7.08 47.42 -17.34
N SER A 11 -6.16 48.03 -18.03
CA SER A 11 -4.76 48.22 -17.60
C SER A 11 -4.70 48.89 -16.23
N ILE A 12 -4.38 48.12 -15.19
CA ILE A 12 -4.32 48.58 -13.79
C ILE A 12 -2.94 49.24 -13.56
N PRO A 13 -2.87 50.46 -13.05
CA PRO A 13 -1.59 51.06 -12.64
C PRO A 13 -0.90 50.19 -11.59
N SER A 14 0.43 50.10 -11.62
CA SER A 14 1.23 49.24 -10.71
C SER A 14 0.93 49.48 -9.22
N ALA A 15 0.60 50.71 -8.81
CA ALA A 15 0.19 51.02 -7.44
C ALA A 15 -1.11 50.30 -6.99
N ASN A 16 -2.01 49.94 -7.92
CA ASN A 16 -3.22 49.20 -7.62
C ASN A 16 -3.00 47.71 -7.68
N ALA A 17 -1.96 47.21 -8.30
CA ALA A 17 -1.66 45.78 -8.45
C ALA A 17 -1.45 45.09 -7.09
N ILE A 18 -0.70 45.72 -6.17
CA ILE A 18 -0.51 45.19 -4.81
C ILE A 18 -1.82 45.03 -4.06
N LEU A 19 -2.72 46.04 -4.11
CA LEU A 19 -4.01 45.98 -3.43
C LEU A 19 -4.89 44.85 -3.99
N TRP A 20 -4.90 44.67 -5.30
CA TRP A 20 -5.61 43.54 -5.94
C TRP A 20 -5.03 42.20 -5.56
N ALA A 21 -3.70 42.07 -5.54
CA ALA A 21 -3.03 40.86 -5.11
C ALA A 21 -3.38 40.50 -3.66
N GLN A 22 -3.33 41.46 -2.74
CA GLN A 22 -3.73 41.23 -1.33
C GLN A 22 -5.18 40.86 -1.17
N ALA A 23 -6.11 41.52 -1.91
CA ALA A 23 -7.52 41.20 -1.87
C ALA A 23 -7.80 39.77 -2.39
N LEU A 24 -7.16 39.39 -3.51
CA LEU A 24 -7.27 38.03 -4.07
C LEU A 24 -6.64 36.98 -3.14
N ASN A 25 -5.51 37.28 -2.52
CA ASN A 25 -4.88 36.40 -1.54
C ASN A 25 -5.81 36.18 -0.32
N THR A 26 -6.43 37.23 0.19
CA THR A 26 -7.42 37.13 1.28
C THR A 26 -8.66 36.35 0.85
N GLN A 27 -9.16 36.61 -0.35
CA GLN A 27 -10.29 35.87 -0.93
C GLN A 27 -9.97 34.36 -1.05
N ALA A 28 -8.79 34.04 -1.56
CA ALA A 28 -8.33 32.67 -1.72
C ALA A 28 -8.20 31.93 -0.38
N ASN A 29 -7.68 32.59 0.64
CA ASN A 29 -7.64 32.04 2.00
C ASN A 29 -9.06 31.71 2.52
N LEU A 30 -10.02 32.62 2.35
CA LEU A 30 -11.40 32.39 2.74
C LEU A 30 -12.05 31.27 1.93
N GLN A 31 -11.74 31.17 0.64
CA GLN A 31 -12.22 30.08 -0.22
C GLN A 31 -11.68 28.71 0.25
N LEU A 32 -10.39 28.63 0.56
CA LEU A 32 -9.79 27.40 1.06
C LEU A 32 -10.40 26.99 2.41
N HIS A 33 -10.57 27.92 3.34
CA HIS A 33 -11.23 27.66 4.63
C HIS A 33 -12.69 27.20 4.50
N ASN A 34 -13.34 27.56 3.41
CA ASN A 34 -14.69 27.13 3.07
C ASN A 34 -14.74 25.85 2.19
N GLY A 35 -13.62 25.11 2.07
CA GLY A 35 -13.53 23.88 1.31
C GLY A 35 -13.51 24.06 -0.22
N LYS A 36 -13.38 25.32 -0.73
CA LYS A 36 -13.37 25.64 -2.16
C LYS A 36 -11.96 25.74 -2.71
N ALA A 37 -11.22 24.63 -2.62
CA ALA A 37 -9.78 24.60 -2.93
C ALA A 37 -9.47 24.93 -4.41
N GLU A 38 -10.31 24.52 -5.38
CA GLU A 38 -10.14 24.87 -6.80
C GLU A 38 -10.21 26.39 -7.01
N THR A 39 -11.26 27.04 -6.50
CA THR A 39 -11.41 28.48 -6.63
C THR A 39 -10.36 29.26 -5.84
N ALA A 40 -9.88 28.70 -4.74
CA ALA A 40 -8.74 29.26 -3.99
C ALA A 40 -7.46 29.22 -4.82
N LEU A 41 -7.18 28.09 -5.49
CA LEU A 41 -6.04 27.91 -6.38
C LEU A 41 -6.05 28.97 -7.51
N GLU A 42 -7.19 29.14 -8.18
CA GLU A 42 -7.37 30.16 -9.22
C GLU A 42 -7.13 31.59 -8.70
N SER A 43 -7.67 31.89 -7.51
CA SER A 43 -7.51 33.21 -6.90
C SER A 43 -6.04 33.48 -6.53
N TRP A 44 -5.31 32.49 -6.01
CA TRP A 44 -3.85 32.62 -5.74
C TRP A 44 -3.02 32.72 -7.00
N GLN A 45 -3.38 32.05 -8.09
CA GLN A 45 -2.73 32.22 -9.39
C GLN A 45 -2.89 33.64 -9.95
N GLN A 46 -4.04 34.24 -9.73
CA GLN A 46 -4.29 35.64 -10.10
C GLN A 46 -3.52 36.59 -9.16
N ALA A 47 -3.52 36.34 -7.85
CA ALA A 47 -2.77 37.13 -6.89
C ALA A 47 -1.27 37.14 -7.22
N GLN A 48 -0.69 35.98 -7.56
CA GLN A 48 0.70 35.87 -7.99
C GLN A 48 1.01 36.81 -9.16
N LYS A 49 0.18 36.78 -10.23
CA LYS A 49 0.39 37.65 -11.40
C LYS A 49 0.40 39.14 -11.05
N PHE A 50 -0.49 39.56 -10.12
CA PHE A 50 -0.53 40.93 -9.67
C PHE A 50 0.67 41.31 -8.80
N TYR A 51 1.18 40.42 -7.93
CA TYR A 51 2.41 40.60 -7.20
C TYR A 51 3.62 40.75 -8.14
N GLU A 52 3.69 39.91 -9.18
CA GLU A 52 4.74 39.98 -10.23
C GLU A 52 4.68 41.31 -11.00
N GLN A 53 3.49 41.78 -11.37
CA GLN A 53 3.29 43.10 -12.02
C GLN A 53 3.70 44.26 -11.10
N ALA A 54 3.56 44.10 -9.79
CA ALA A 54 3.95 45.09 -8.80
C ALA A 54 5.43 45.03 -8.42
N GLY A 55 6.20 44.01 -8.88
CA GLY A 55 7.58 43.76 -8.48
C GLY A 55 7.72 43.22 -7.05
N ASP A 56 6.63 42.73 -6.45
CA ASP A 56 6.64 42.12 -5.10
C ASP A 56 7.00 40.65 -5.19
N GLU A 57 8.28 40.31 -5.17
CA GLU A 57 8.77 38.94 -5.22
C GLU A 57 8.31 38.09 -4.01
N MET A 58 8.19 38.74 -2.82
CA MET A 58 7.77 38.02 -1.60
C MET A 58 6.30 37.68 -1.62
N GLY A 59 5.44 38.57 -2.07
CA GLY A 59 4.03 38.32 -2.29
C GLY A 59 3.77 37.23 -3.34
N SER A 60 4.56 37.26 -4.44
CA SER A 60 4.51 36.22 -5.49
C SER A 60 4.90 34.87 -4.91
N LEU A 61 6.00 34.75 -4.16
CA LEU A 61 6.44 33.50 -3.53
C LEU A 61 5.43 32.96 -2.51
N GLY A 62 4.90 33.85 -1.66
CA GLY A 62 3.83 33.47 -0.72
C GLY A 62 2.58 32.93 -1.43
N SER A 63 2.18 33.55 -2.54
CA SER A 63 1.06 33.05 -3.36
C SER A 63 1.35 31.68 -3.99
N GLN A 64 2.58 31.44 -4.45
CA GLN A 64 2.99 30.14 -4.98
C GLN A 64 2.96 29.05 -3.90
N ILE A 65 3.41 29.34 -2.68
CA ILE A 65 3.32 28.42 -1.54
C ILE A 65 1.86 28.10 -1.22
N ASN A 66 0.99 29.11 -1.19
CA ASN A 66 -0.44 28.93 -0.93
C ASN A 66 -1.14 28.11 -2.03
N GLN A 67 -0.75 28.26 -3.30
CA GLN A 67 -1.21 27.39 -4.39
C GLN A 67 -0.89 25.92 -4.11
N THR A 68 0.28 25.63 -3.54
CA THR A 68 0.64 24.25 -3.19
C THR A 68 -0.21 23.69 -2.07
N GLN A 69 -0.66 24.53 -1.13
CA GLN A 69 -1.62 24.12 -0.08
C GLN A 69 -2.99 23.80 -0.69
N ALA A 70 -3.46 24.60 -1.66
CA ALA A 70 -4.69 24.25 -2.38
C ALA A 70 -4.56 22.94 -3.17
N LEU A 71 -3.42 22.70 -3.82
CA LEU A 71 -3.14 21.45 -4.49
C LEU A 71 -3.14 20.26 -3.53
N GLN A 72 -2.60 20.42 -2.31
CA GLN A 72 -2.66 19.40 -1.27
C GLN A 72 -4.11 19.12 -0.83
N SER A 73 -4.90 20.16 -0.63
CA SER A 73 -6.32 20.03 -0.28
C SER A 73 -7.15 19.36 -1.39
N LEU A 74 -6.70 19.45 -2.65
CA LEU A 74 -7.27 18.75 -3.80
C LEU A 74 -6.70 17.33 -4.00
N GLY A 75 -5.77 16.88 -3.14
CA GLY A 75 -5.10 15.59 -3.27
C GLY A 75 -3.97 15.56 -4.32
N PHE A 76 -3.64 16.68 -4.98
CA PHE A 76 -2.59 16.74 -6.02
C PHE A 76 -1.18 16.87 -5.43
N TYR A 77 -0.81 15.96 -4.53
CA TYR A 77 0.45 16.01 -3.78
C TYR A 77 1.70 15.98 -4.68
N ARG A 78 1.69 15.23 -5.77
CA ARG A 78 2.83 15.20 -6.73
C ARG A 78 3.09 16.57 -7.35
N ARG A 79 2.03 17.24 -7.80
CA ARG A 79 2.14 18.60 -8.37
C ARG A 79 2.59 19.58 -7.31
N SER A 80 2.04 19.48 -6.11
CA SER A 80 2.46 20.28 -4.96
C SER A 80 3.95 20.09 -4.66
N LYS A 81 4.43 18.83 -4.56
CA LYS A 81 5.85 18.51 -4.33
C LYS A 81 6.75 19.11 -5.41
N GLN A 82 6.45 18.89 -6.69
CA GLN A 82 7.25 19.43 -7.79
C GLN A 82 7.38 20.96 -7.72
N GLN A 83 6.27 21.66 -7.44
CA GLN A 83 6.31 23.11 -7.26
C GLN A 83 7.14 23.53 -6.05
N LEU A 84 6.99 22.83 -4.92
CA LEU A 84 7.72 23.12 -3.69
C LEU A 84 9.21 22.80 -3.80
N GLU A 85 9.62 21.78 -4.51
CA GLU A 85 11.04 21.48 -4.76
C GLU A 85 11.72 22.60 -5.54
N VAL A 86 11.05 23.17 -6.56
CA VAL A 86 11.55 24.35 -7.29
C VAL A 86 11.63 25.58 -6.36
N LEU A 87 10.61 25.77 -5.51
CA LEU A 87 10.57 26.88 -4.56
C LEU A 87 11.61 26.72 -3.45
N THR A 88 11.93 25.50 -3.04
CA THR A 88 12.90 25.20 -1.97
C THR A 88 14.29 25.75 -2.28
N GLN A 89 14.73 25.66 -3.54
CA GLN A 89 16.02 26.25 -3.96
C GLN A 89 16.05 27.78 -3.72
N LYS A 90 14.92 28.44 -3.98
CA LYS A 90 14.78 29.87 -3.69
C LYS A 90 14.74 30.16 -2.18
N LEU A 91 13.98 29.34 -1.43
CA LEU A 91 13.84 29.47 0.03
C LEU A 91 15.14 29.22 0.77
N GLN A 92 16.03 28.34 0.30
CA GLN A 92 17.32 28.07 0.93
C GLN A 92 18.25 29.29 0.88
N GLY A 93 18.22 30.05 -0.22
CA GLY A 93 19.01 31.29 -0.37
C GLY A 93 18.46 32.50 0.37
N MET A 94 17.28 32.42 0.98
CA MET A 94 16.61 33.52 1.65
C MET A 94 16.95 33.60 3.14
N PRO A 95 16.93 34.79 3.76
CA PRO A 95 16.95 34.94 5.20
C PRO A 95 15.76 34.20 5.86
N ASP A 96 15.95 33.79 7.11
CA ASP A 96 14.88 33.16 7.87
C ASP A 96 13.71 34.13 8.07
N ASN A 97 12.52 33.73 7.61
CA ASN A 97 11.29 34.51 7.70
C ASN A 97 10.06 33.57 7.68
N GLU A 98 8.87 34.09 7.90
CA GLU A 98 7.62 33.31 7.95
C GLU A 98 7.29 32.61 6.63
N ILE A 99 7.67 33.15 5.49
CA ILE A 99 7.43 32.54 4.17
C ILE A 99 8.29 31.27 4.04
N LYS A 100 9.57 31.34 4.47
CA LYS A 100 10.44 30.16 4.51
C LYS A 100 9.89 29.06 5.42
N VAL A 101 9.42 29.42 6.61
CA VAL A 101 8.77 28.48 7.55
C VAL A 101 7.55 27.82 6.90
N SER A 102 6.66 28.62 6.30
CA SER A 102 5.44 28.12 5.65
C SER A 102 5.76 27.23 4.45
N GLY A 103 6.76 27.58 3.65
CA GLY A 103 7.22 26.80 2.50
C GLY A 103 7.78 25.43 2.91
N LEU A 104 8.67 25.40 3.91
CA LEU A 104 9.24 24.16 4.45
C LEU A 104 8.16 23.27 5.08
N ARG A 105 7.24 23.84 5.87
CA ARG A 105 6.10 23.11 6.42
C ARG A 105 5.26 22.46 5.31
N SER A 106 4.88 23.24 4.29
CA SER A 106 4.07 22.74 3.17
C SER A 106 4.79 21.64 2.39
N LEU A 107 6.09 21.76 2.18
CA LEU A 107 6.91 20.72 1.56
C LEU A 107 6.94 19.45 2.43
N GLY A 108 7.22 19.59 3.73
CA GLY A 108 7.25 18.46 4.65
C GLY A 108 5.94 17.70 4.70
N LEU A 109 4.80 18.41 4.70
CA LEU A 109 3.46 17.77 4.65
C LEU A 109 3.19 17.08 3.31
N ALA A 110 3.62 17.67 2.19
CA ALA A 110 3.49 17.01 0.87
C ALA A 110 4.35 15.74 0.78
N LEU A 111 5.59 15.80 1.28
CA LEU A 111 6.49 14.64 1.36
C LEU A 111 5.89 13.53 2.24
N HIS A 112 5.33 13.90 3.41
CA HIS A 112 4.65 12.96 4.30
C HIS A 112 3.48 12.26 3.60
N ALA A 113 2.59 13.00 2.95
CA ALA A 113 1.46 12.42 2.23
C ALA A 113 1.88 11.46 1.11
N MET A 114 3.08 11.65 0.55
CA MET A 114 3.67 10.77 -0.47
C MET A 114 4.52 9.63 0.11
N GLY A 115 4.71 9.57 1.45
CA GLY A 115 5.57 8.60 2.12
C GLY A 115 7.06 8.79 1.81
N ASP A 116 7.49 10.02 1.59
CA ASP A 116 8.90 10.34 1.38
C ASP A 116 9.60 10.49 2.73
N GLY A 117 10.64 9.68 2.98
CA GLY A 117 11.37 9.66 4.26
C GLY A 117 12.04 10.99 4.65
N LYS A 118 12.15 11.95 3.73
CA LYS A 118 12.67 13.30 4.02
C LYS A 118 11.66 14.22 4.71
N SER A 119 10.42 13.80 4.85
CA SER A 119 9.34 14.57 5.45
C SER A 119 9.69 15.07 6.85
N GLN A 120 10.22 14.20 7.71
CA GLN A 120 10.61 14.55 9.08
C GLN A 120 11.70 15.63 9.08
N GLU A 121 12.79 15.44 8.35
CA GLU A 121 13.90 16.37 8.25
C GLU A 121 13.44 17.77 7.84
N VAL A 122 12.58 17.85 6.83
CA VAL A 122 12.06 19.14 6.31
C VAL A 122 11.14 19.82 7.34
N LEU A 123 10.31 19.08 8.06
CA LEU A 123 9.47 19.63 9.13
C LEU A 123 10.31 20.08 10.34
N GLU A 124 11.36 19.37 10.69
CA GLU A 124 12.31 19.79 11.74
C GLU A 124 13.05 21.04 11.35
N GLN A 125 13.46 21.20 10.08
CA GLN A 125 14.04 22.44 9.56
C GLN A 125 13.04 23.61 9.65
N SER A 126 11.75 23.35 9.35
CA SER A 126 10.70 24.35 9.51
C SER A 126 10.55 24.76 10.97
N LEU A 127 10.54 23.80 11.90
CA LEU A 127 10.43 24.04 13.35
C LEU A 127 11.62 24.84 13.87
N ALA A 128 12.84 24.47 13.49
CA ALA A 128 14.05 25.18 13.89
C ALA A 128 14.03 26.65 13.39
N THR A 129 13.61 26.85 12.13
CA THR A 129 13.47 28.20 11.56
C THR A 129 12.39 29.01 12.28
N ALA A 130 11.22 28.41 12.57
CA ALA A 130 10.14 29.07 13.29
C ALA A 130 10.55 29.50 14.70
N ASN A 131 11.27 28.64 15.44
CA ASN A 131 11.79 28.96 16.76
C ASN A 131 12.81 30.12 16.71
N LYS A 132 13.70 30.12 15.72
CA LYS A 132 14.74 31.16 15.56
C LYS A 132 14.14 32.54 15.34
N ILE A 133 13.05 32.65 14.57
CA ILE A 133 12.38 33.92 14.28
C ILE A 133 11.19 34.20 15.20
N ALA A 134 10.94 33.34 16.19
CA ALA A 134 9.79 33.41 17.10
C ALA A 134 8.41 33.43 16.39
N ALA A 135 8.26 32.67 15.30
CA ALA A 135 7.02 32.56 14.52
C ALA A 135 5.99 31.68 15.24
N LYS A 136 5.47 32.15 16.35
CA LYS A 136 4.55 31.39 17.25
C LYS A 136 3.29 30.87 16.55
N THR A 137 2.76 31.63 15.59
CA THR A 137 1.53 31.28 14.85
C THR A 137 1.64 30.02 13.99
N GLN A 138 2.86 29.56 13.69
CA GLN A 138 3.07 28.38 12.84
C GLN A 138 3.49 27.13 13.63
N LEU A 139 3.87 27.28 14.89
CA LEU A 139 4.41 26.18 15.69
C LEU A 139 3.43 25.01 15.84
N SER A 140 2.19 25.28 16.19
CA SER A 140 1.16 24.24 16.39
C SER A 140 0.98 23.37 15.14
N SER A 141 0.94 23.97 13.96
CA SER A 141 0.75 23.25 12.71
C SER A 141 1.98 22.45 12.27
N ILE A 142 3.20 22.93 12.57
CA ILE A 142 4.45 22.21 12.31
C ILE A 142 4.54 20.99 13.22
N LEU A 143 4.30 21.18 14.53
CA LEU A 143 4.31 20.11 15.53
C LEU A 143 3.25 19.06 15.24
N SER A 144 2.04 19.47 14.84
CA SER A 144 1.00 18.54 14.38
C SER A 144 1.46 17.73 13.15
N GLY A 145 2.22 18.34 12.24
CA GLY A 145 2.84 17.64 11.11
C GLY A 145 3.85 16.58 11.54
N LEU A 146 4.75 16.93 12.47
CA LEU A 146 5.73 16.00 13.05
C LEU A 146 5.02 14.85 13.81
N GLY A 147 3.95 15.17 14.54
CA GLY A 147 3.13 14.14 15.20
C GLY A 147 2.52 13.13 14.23
N LYS A 148 2.06 13.58 13.05
CA LYS A 148 1.57 12.68 12.00
C LYS A 148 2.68 11.80 11.44
N VAL A 149 3.85 12.37 11.16
CA VAL A 149 5.03 11.62 10.69
C VAL A 149 5.45 10.54 11.70
N ALA A 150 5.56 10.91 12.99
CA ALA A 150 5.90 9.97 14.06
C ALA A 150 4.86 8.86 14.22
N SER A 151 3.56 9.19 14.10
CA SER A 151 2.47 8.20 14.11
C SER A 151 2.61 7.17 12.98
N ASP A 152 2.88 7.62 11.76
CA ASP A 152 3.06 6.72 10.60
C ASP A 152 4.37 5.92 10.70
N SER A 153 5.38 6.46 11.39
CA SER A 153 6.64 5.77 11.70
C SER A 153 6.52 4.77 12.86
N GLN A 154 5.29 4.54 13.37
CA GLN A 154 5.02 3.66 14.52
C GLN A 154 5.74 4.06 15.81
N ASP A 155 6.00 5.35 15.99
CA ASP A 155 6.49 5.92 17.23
C ASP A 155 5.36 6.71 17.95
N PRO A 156 4.47 5.99 18.67
CA PRO A 156 3.33 6.62 19.31
C PRO A 156 3.71 7.55 20.45
N GLU A 157 4.88 7.35 21.10
CA GLU A 157 5.31 8.21 22.19
C GLU A 157 5.76 9.57 21.66
N ALA A 158 6.59 9.58 20.63
CA ALA A 158 6.97 10.83 19.97
C ALA A 158 5.74 11.53 19.37
N ALA A 159 4.83 10.79 18.73
CA ALA A 159 3.61 11.36 18.17
C ALA A 159 2.72 12.01 19.24
N LEU A 160 2.51 11.38 20.41
CA LEU A 160 1.75 11.94 21.51
C LEU A 160 2.38 13.23 22.03
N ASN A 161 3.70 13.25 22.21
CA ASN A 161 4.44 14.42 22.68
C ASN A 161 4.29 15.58 21.67
N TYR A 162 4.47 15.32 20.38
CA TYR A 162 4.30 16.35 19.36
C TYR A 162 2.88 16.93 19.33
N PHE A 163 1.83 16.11 19.51
CA PHE A 163 0.46 16.62 19.53
C PHE A 163 0.17 17.40 20.84
N GLU A 164 0.75 17.05 21.96
CA GLU A 164 0.64 17.79 23.21
C GLU A 164 1.37 19.15 23.13
N ASP A 165 2.56 19.15 22.56
CA ASP A 165 3.31 20.38 22.28
C ASP A 165 2.56 21.28 21.26
N ALA A 166 1.92 20.67 20.23
CA ALA A 166 1.09 21.38 19.27
C ALA A 166 -0.13 22.03 19.93
N GLU A 167 -0.79 21.34 20.87
CA GLU A 167 -1.91 21.87 21.65
C GLU A 167 -1.45 23.07 22.51
N THR A 168 -0.28 22.95 23.14
CA THR A 168 0.30 23.99 24.00
C THR A 168 0.76 25.23 23.20
N ALA A 169 1.31 25.00 21.99
CA ALA A 169 1.77 26.05 21.10
C ALA A 169 0.65 26.71 20.31
N ALA A 170 -0.58 26.22 20.40
CA ALA A 170 -1.72 26.77 19.64
C ALA A 170 -2.01 28.23 20.02
N THR A 171 -2.19 29.06 19.01
CA THR A 171 -2.47 30.49 19.18
C THR A 171 -3.96 30.81 19.17
N ASN A 172 -4.77 29.84 18.81
CA ASN A 172 -6.24 29.97 18.82
C ASN A 172 -6.93 28.64 19.19
N PRO A 173 -8.20 28.68 19.67
CA PRO A 173 -8.92 27.51 20.11
C PRO A 173 -9.08 26.39 19.06
N ASN A 174 -9.14 26.75 17.76
CA ASN A 174 -9.30 25.77 16.69
C ASN A 174 -8.02 24.94 16.49
N GLU A 175 -6.84 25.56 16.55
CA GLU A 175 -5.55 24.84 16.48
C GLU A 175 -5.41 23.87 17.67
N ALA A 176 -5.72 24.34 18.88
CA ALA A 176 -5.69 23.49 20.09
C ALA A 176 -6.65 22.30 19.95
N LEU A 177 -7.85 22.52 19.45
CA LEU A 177 -8.83 21.46 19.21
C LEU A 177 -8.34 20.43 18.18
N GLN A 178 -7.75 20.89 17.07
CA GLN A 178 -7.20 19.98 16.04
C GLN A 178 -6.06 19.11 16.59
N ALA A 179 -5.14 19.69 17.36
CA ALA A 179 -4.07 18.93 18.01
C ALA A 179 -4.63 17.91 19.01
N ARG A 180 -5.62 18.30 19.82
CA ARG A 180 -6.31 17.42 20.79
C ARG A 180 -7.08 16.29 20.08
N LEU A 181 -7.75 16.55 18.98
CA LEU A 181 -8.41 15.53 18.18
C LEU A 181 -7.42 14.54 17.56
N ALA A 182 -6.26 15.02 17.09
CA ALA A 182 -5.21 14.16 16.57
C ALA A 182 -4.64 13.25 17.68
N ARG A 183 -4.39 13.82 18.88
CA ARG A 183 -3.99 13.06 20.08
C ARG A 183 -5.04 12.03 20.47
N PHE A 184 -6.31 12.41 20.50
CA PHE A 184 -7.43 11.52 20.80
C PHE A 184 -7.48 10.33 19.83
N LYS A 185 -7.41 10.60 18.54
CA LYS A 185 -7.38 9.56 17.51
C LYS A 185 -6.22 8.59 17.74
N LEU A 186 -5.02 9.10 17.97
CA LEU A 186 -3.84 8.28 18.21
C LEU A 186 -4.01 7.37 19.44
N LEU A 187 -4.55 7.89 20.55
CA LEU A 187 -4.84 7.11 21.73
C LEU A 187 -5.83 5.97 21.45
N VAL A 188 -6.84 6.22 20.62
CA VAL A 188 -7.79 5.20 20.18
C VAL A 188 -7.13 4.16 19.27
N ASP A 189 -6.34 4.60 18.28
CA ASP A 189 -5.67 3.72 17.32
C ASP A 189 -4.67 2.75 18.00
N TYR A 190 -4.02 3.19 19.09
CA TYR A 190 -3.12 2.36 19.89
C TYR A 190 -3.78 1.70 21.11
N ASN A 191 -5.14 1.68 21.15
CA ASN A 191 -5.94 1.06 22.21
C ASN A 191 -5.62 1.59 23.65
N LYS A 192 -5.13 2.83 23.74
CA LYS A 192 -4.89 3.53 25.04
C LYS A 192 -6.18 4.19 25.51
N LEU A 193 -7.24 3.37 25.68
CA LEU A 193 -8.60 3.86 25.94
C LEU A 193 -8.73 4.57 27.29
N GLU A 194 -7.94 4.20 28.27
CA GLU A 194 -7.91 4.85 29.60
C GLU A 194 -7.60 6.35 29.51
N TYR A 195 -6.80 6.77 28.53
CA TYR A 195 -6.47 8.18 28.28
C TYR A 195 -7.42 8.85 27.28
N ALA A 196 -7.97 8.08 26.33
CA ALA A 196 -8.88 8.62 25.31
C ALA A 196 -10.28 8.93 25.88
N ILE A 197 -10.84 8.02 26.70
CA ILE A 197 -12.20 8.12 27.21
C ILE A 197 -12.47 9.43 27.97
N PRO A 198 -11.58 9.90 28.86
CA PRO A 198 -11.83 11.17 29.59
C PRO A 198 -11.82 12.41 28.68
N LEU A 199 -11.18 12.35 27.52
CA LEU A 199 -11.13 13.49 26.58
C LEU A 199 -12.40 13.63 25.75
N ALA A 200 -13.11 12.55 25.50
CA ALA A 200 -14.19 12.52 24.52
C ALA A 200 -15.40 13.40 24.88
N PRO A 201 -15.91 13.52 26.15
CA PRO A 201 -17.00 14.44 26.49
C PRO A 201 -16.64 15.89 26.24
N GLN A 202 -15.42 16.30 26.59
CA GLN A 202 -14.94 17.66 26.41
C GLN A 202 -14.81 18.00 24.92
N LEU A 203 -14.27 17.05 24.13
CA LEU A 203 -14.16 17.20 22.66
C LEU A 203 -15.54 17.34 22.03
N GLN A 204 -16.52 16.53 22.43
CA GLN A 204 -17.88 16.63 21.93
C GLN A 204 -18.49 18.00 22.21
N GLN A 205 -18.42 18.48 23.45
CA GLN A 205 -18.94 19.79 23.82
C GLN A 205 -18.30 20.90 22.98
N GLN A 206 -16.98 20.89 22.83
CA GLN A 206 -16.26 21.87 22.03
C GLN A 206 -16.71 21.84 20.57
N LEU A 207 -16.92 20.65 20.00
CA LEU A 207 -17.39 20.49 18.61
C LEU A 207 -18.82 21.01 18.39
N GLU A 208 -19.70 20.83 19.39
CA GLU A 208 -21.08 21.34 19.36
C GLU A 208 -21.16 22.89 19.44
N GLU A 209 -20.20 23.52 20.11
CA GLU A 209 -20.14 24.97 20.29
C GLU A 209 -19.48 25.71 19.12
N LEU A 210 -18.80 24.99 18.19
CA LEU A 210 -18.16 25.62 17.05
C LEU A 210 -19.15 26.20 16.04
N PRO A 211 -18.87 27.38 15.49
CA PRO A 211 -19.66 27.89 14.38
C PRO A 211 -19.53 26.97 13.14
N PRO A 212 -20.61 26.85 12.35
CA PRO A 212 -20.59 26.05 11.13
C PRO A 212 -19.49 26.53 10.15
N SER A 213 -18.55 25.66 9.85
CA SER A 213 -17.48 25.87 8.88
C SER A 213 -17.05 24.51 8.31
N HIS A 214 -16.40 24.50 7.17
CA HIS A 214 -15.86 23.27 6.60
C HIS A 214 -15.01 22.49 7.66
N ASN A 215 -14.07 23.16 8.30
CA ASN A 215 -13.19 22.55 9.30
C ASN A 215 -13.94 21.99 10.51
N SER A 216 -14.96 22.70 11.03
CA SER A 216 -15.75 22.22 12.19
C SER A 216 -16.59 21.00 11.85
N LEU A 217 -17.14 20.94 10.61
CA LEU A 217 -17.90 19.78 10.15
C LEU A 217 -17.01 18.52 10.07
N TYR A 218 -15.84 18.64 9.42
CA TYR A 218 -14.94 17.50 9.29
C TYR A 218 -14.29 17.11 10.64
N ALA A 219 -14.08 18.05 11.55
CA ALA A 219 -13.66 17.75 12.91
C ALA A 219 -14.67 16.84 13.63
N ALA A 220 -15.97 17.19 13.56
CA ALA A 220 -17.05 16.39 14.13
C ALA A 220 -17.20 15.01 13.44
N ILE A 221 -17.13 14.97 12.10
CA ILE A 221 -17.19 13.73 11.32
C ILE A 221 -16.04 12.79 11.72
N ASN A 222 -14.79 13.29 11.78
CA ASN A 222 -13.61 12.50 12.13
C ASN A 222 -13.63 12.03 13.58
N PHE A 223 -14.12 12.85 14.50
CA PHE A 223 -14.32 12.46 15.89
C PHE A 223 -15.27 11.26 16.02
N VAL A 224 -16.45 11.34 15.38
CA VAL A 224 -17.44 10.25 15.40
C VAL A 224 -16.93 9.04 14.64
N SER A 225 -16.23 9.22 13.52
CA SER A 225 -15.58 8.14 12.79
C SER A 225 -14.57 7.38 13.66
N THR A 226 -13.76 8.09 14.43
CA THR A 226 -12.80 7.48 15.37
C THR A 226 -13.51 6.63 16.42
N LEU A 227 -14.60 7.13 17.00
CA LEU A 227 -15.39 6.38 17.98
C LEU A 227 -16.18 5.21 17.36
N ASN A 228 -16.59 5.34 16.10
CA ASN A 228 -17.28 4.26 15.40
C ASN A 228 -16.42 3.02 15.18
N ARG A 229 -15.08 3.14 15.22
CA ARG A 229 -14.15 2.00 15.11
C ARG A 229 -14.02 1.17 16.38
N LEU A 230 -14.39 1.71 17.53
CA LEU A 230 -14.34 0.99 18.79
C LEU A 230 -15.50 -0.02 18.92
N GLU A 231 -15.21 -1.30 19.05
CA GLU A 231 -16.22 -2.37 19.14
C GLU A 231 -17.20 -2.17 20.30
N ASN A 232 -16.73 -1.67 21.43
CA ASN A 232 -17.50 -1.46 22.66
C ASN A 232 -17.78 0.01 22.99
N SER A 233 -17.74 0.91 22.00
CA SER A 233 -17.89 2.35 22.24
C SER A 233 -19.23 2.73 22.92
N ASN A 234 -20.28 1.94 22.77
CA ASN A 234 -21.58 2.18 23.42
C ASN A 234 -21.52 2.12 24.97
N GLN A 235 -20.58 1.35 25.53
CA GLN A 235 -20.35 1.29 26.98
C GLN A 235 -19.56 2.51 27.46
N VAL A 236 -18.81 3.15 26.56
CA VAL A 236 -17.90 4.24 26.85
C VAL A 236 -18.52 5.59 26.49
N PHE A 237 -19.31 5.62 25.41
CA PHE A 237 -19.91 6.85 24.89
C PHE A 237 -21.35 6.62 24.42
N PRO A 238 -22.37 7.33 24.96
CA PRO A 238 -23.75 7.14 24.56
C PRO A 238 -23.95 7.45 23.08
N SER A 239 -24.35 6.47 22.29
CA SER A 239 -24.62 6.63 20.86
C SER A 239 -25.66 7.73 20.56
N LYS A 240 -26.53 8.02 21.50
CA LYS A 240 -27.51 9.12 21.39
C LYS A 240 -26.82 10.47 21.24
N ASN A 241 -25.79 10.74 22.03
CA ASN A 241 -25.07 12.02 21.98
C ASN A 241 -24.33 12.18 20.64
N LEU A 242 -23.69 11.11 20.17
CA LEU A 242 -22.99 11.11 18.88
C LEU A 242 -23.99 11.27 17.71
N ALA A 243 -25.17 10.67 17.80
CA ALA A 243 -26.24 10.86 16.81
C ALA A 243 -26.75 12.30 16.80
N GLN A 244 -26.87 12.96 17.96
CA GLN A 244 -27.22 14.38 18.05
C GLN A 244 -26.15 15.27 17.41
N LEU A 245 -24.86 15.01 17.68
CA LEU A 245 -23.74 15.71 17.03
C LEU A 245 -23.80 15.53 15.50
N MET A 246 -24.05 14.32 15.00
CA MET A 246 -24.17 14.10 13.56
C MET A 246 -25.38 14.78 12.94
N ALA A 247 -26.53 14.79 13.64
CA ALA A 247 -27.72 15.52 13.18
C ALA A 247 -27.45 17.04 13.08
N LEU A 248 -26.75 17.61 14.06
CA LEU A 248 -26.31 19.00 14.03
C LEU A 248 -25.34 19.24 12.87
N THR A 249 -24.37 18.34 12.66
CA THR A 249 -23.40 18.44 11.58
C THR A 249 -24.06 18.39 10.20
N VAL A 250 -25.03 17.49 9.98
CA VAL A 250 -25.82 17.43 8.74
C VAL A 250 -26.57 18.75 8.49
N LYS A 251 -27.23 19.30 9.52
CA LYS A 251 -27.94 20.59 9.41
C LYS A 251 -26.98 21.74 9.11
N SER A 252 -25.83 21.77 9.78
CA SER A 252 -24.80 22.78 9.56
C SER A 252 -24.20 22.70 8.15
N ALA A 253 -23.95 21.49 7.65
CA ALA A 253 -23.47 21.25 6.28
C ALA A 253 -24.49 21.77 5.23
N GLN A 254 -25.80 21.59 5.47
CA GLN A 254 -26.82 22.14 4.60
C GLN A 254 -26.82 23.68 4.60
N ILE A 255 -26.65 24.31 5.77
CA ILE A 255 -26.61 25.77 5.89
C ILE A 255 -25.45 26.38 5.09
N ILE A 256 -24.26 25.80 5.19
CA ILE A 256 -23.06 26.28 4.47
C ILE A 256 -22.92 25.69 3.06
N GLN A 257 -23.87 24.86 2.63
CA GLN A 257 -23.91 24.21 1.31
C GLN A 257 -22.68 23.31 1.05
N ASP A 258 -22.18 22.60 2.08
CA ASP A 258 -21.11 21.61 1.98
C ASP A 258 -21.74 20.21 1.82
N ALA A 259 -22.09 19.88 0.58
CA ALA A 259 -22.75 18.62 0.25
C ALA A 259 -21.84 17.38 0.51
N PRO A 260 -20.51 17.40 0.27
CA PRO A 260 -19.62 16.32 0.69
C PRO A 260 -19.66 16.08 2.20
N ALA A 261 -19.50 17.12 3.03
CA ALA A 261 -19.59 17.00 4.49
C ALA A 261 -20.94 16.46 4.94
N GLN A 262 -22.05 16.87 4.29
CA GLN A 262 -23.38 16.33 4.56
C GLN A 262 -23.43 14.81 4.30
N ALA A 263 -22.88 14.35 3.19
CA ALA A 263 -22.88 12.92 2.86
C ALA A 263 -22.02 12.11 3.84
N TYR A 264 -20.83 12.58 4.21
CA TYR A 264 -19.99 11.94 5.22
C TYR A 264 -20.66 11.89 6.60
N ALA A 265 -21.30 12.97 7.04
CA ALA A 265 -22.02 13.01 8.32
C ALA A 265 -23.18 12.01 8.35
N LEU A 266 -23.96 11.91 7.26
CA LEU A 266 -25.03 10.92 7.11
C LEU A 266 -24.47 9.49 7.16
N HIS A 267 -23.34 9.22 6.50
CA HIS A 267 -22.65 7.94 6.54
C HIS A 267 -22.26 7.55 7.98
N GLN A 268 -21.61 8.46 8.72
CA GLN A 268 -21.21 8.20 10.11
C GLN A 268 -22.42 8.01 11.02
N TRP A 269 -23.50 8.76 10.80
CA TRP A 269 -24.75 8.60 11.54
C TRP A 269 -25.40 7.24 11.27
N ALA A 270 -25.46 6.82 10.00
CA ALA A 270 -25.94 5.50 9.62
C ALA A 270 -25.13 4.37 10.28
N GLN A 271 -23.81 4.56 10.42
CA GLN A 271 -22.93 3.60 11.08
C GLN A 271 -23.23 3.47 12.58
N LEU A 272 -23.52 4.58 13.26
CA LEU A 272 -23.99 4.56 14.65
C LEU A 272 -25.29 3.74 14.81
N TYR A 273 -26.27 3.98 13.94
CA TYR A 273 -27.55 3.25 13.99
C TYR A 273 -27.39 1.77 13.62
N ARG A 274 -26.51 1.43 12.68
CA ARG A 274 -26.16 0.04 12.37
C ARG A 274 -25.60 -0.69 13.60
N ARG A 275 -24.71 -0.05 14.36
CA ARG A 275 -24.11 -0.61 15.59
C ARG A 275 -25.13 -0.81 16.71
N THR A 276 -26.09 0.10 16.82
CA THR A 276 -27.18 -0.03 17.78
C THR A 276 -28.35 -0.86 17.27
N LYS A 277 -28.18 -1.55 16.11
CA LYS A 277 -29.17 -2.45 15.48
C LYS A 277 -30.48 -1.73 15.08
N GLN A 278 -30.44 -0.43 14.86
CA GLN A 278 -31.54 0.36 14.30
C GLN A 278 -31.47 0.29 12.77
N TRP A 279 -31.80 -0.89 12.23
CA TRP A 279 -31.51 -1.24 10.82
C TRP A 279 -32.26 -0.38 9.80
N SER A 280 -33.52 0.00 10.10
CA SER A 280 -34.36 0.80 9.21
C SER A 280 -33.79 2.22 9.06
N GLU A 281 -33.51 2.87 10.18
CA GLU A 281 -32.94 4.22 10.25
C GLU A 281 -31.54 4.26 9.66
N ALA A 282 -30.72 3.25 9.97
CA ALA A 282 -29.39 3.11 9.40
C ALA A 282 -29.44 3.06 7.86
N LYS A 283 -30.39 2.29 7.30
CA LYS A 283 -30.57 2.14 5.86
C LYS A 283 -31.00 3.46 5.21
N GLU A 284 -31.99 4.14 5.78
CA GLU A 284 -32.46 5.43 5.26
C GLU A 284 -31.33 6.47 5.17
N LEU A 285 -30.52 6.57 6.22
CA LEU A 285 -29.39 7.50 6.27
C LEU A 285 -28.28 7.11 5.28
N ALA A 286 -27.94 5.82 5.18
CA ALA A 286 -26.94 5.32 4.25
C ALA A 286 -27.35 5.54 2.77
N GLU A 287 -28.63 5.31 2.44
CA GLU A 287 -29.15 5.56 1.10
C GLU A 287 -29.18 7.08 0.78
N LYS A 288 -29.50 7.94 1.75
CA LYS A 288 -29.40 9.41 1.58
C LYS A 288 -27.95 9.82 1.32
N SER A 289 -27.00 9.32 2.08
CA SER A 289 -25.56 9.55 1.87
C SER A 289 -25.13 9.14 0.45
N LEU A 290 -25.48 7.92 0.04
CA LEU A 290 -25.14 7.38 -1.27
C LEU A 290 -25.75 8.20 -2.42
N ASN A 291 -27.00 8.66 -2.26
CA ASN A 291 -27.64 9.48 -3.28
C ASN A 291 -26.97 10.85 -3.47
N ILE A 292 -26.56 11.50 -2.37
CA ILE A 292 -25.79 12.75 -2.44
C ILE A 292 -24.43 12.48 -3.10
N ALA A 293 -23.73 11.44 -2.69
CA ALA A 293 -22.42 11.06 -3.24
C ALA A 293 -22.49 10.80 -4.75
N ARG A 294 -23.53 10.11 -5.24
CA ARG A 294 -23.76 9.89 -6.68
C ARG A 294 -23.97 11.20 -7.46
N GLN A 295 -24.75 12.14 -6.89
CA GLN A 295 -24.96 13.45 -7.51
C GLN A 295 -23.67 14.27 -7.62
N LEU A 296 -22.78 14.10 -6.66
CA LEU A 296 -21.46 14.76 -6.62
C LEU A 296 -20.42 14.03 -7.46
N GLN A 297 -20.68 12.80 -7.91
CA GLN A 297 -19.69 11.89 -8.52
C GLN A 297 -18.45 11.69 -7.62
N ALA A 298 -18.66 11.69 -6.29
CA ALA A 298 -17.62 11.58 -5.29
C ALA A 298 -17.35 10.09 -5.00
N ASP A 299 -16.42 9.49 -5.74
CA ASP A 299 -16.14 8.05 -5.67
C ASP A 299 -15.70 7.57 -4.29
N ASP A 300 -15.00 8.37 -3.50
CA ASP A 300 -14.62 8.08 -2.13
C ASP A 300 -15.83 7.93 -1.19
N ILE A 301 -16.84 8.80 -1.32
CA ILE A 301 -18.07 8.72 -0.55
C ILE A 301 -18.99 7.62 -1.08
N ILE A 302 -19.06 7.45 -2.42
CA ILE A 302 -19.82 6.35 -3.04
C ILE A 302 -19.31 5.02 -2.52
N ALA A 303 -17.99 4.80 -2.52
CA ALA A 303 -17.39 3.56 -2.04
C ALA A 303 -17.83 3.20 -0.62
N GLN A 304 -17.72 4.14 0.31
CA GLN A 304 -18.07 3.92 1.72
C GLN A 304 -19.58 3.73 1.92
N SER A 305 -20.41 4.59 1.30
CA SER A 305 -21.86 4.55 1.47
C SER A 305 -22.50 3.34 0.78
N ALA A 306 -22.03 2.97 -0.42
CA ALA A 306 -22.48 1.77 -1.12
C ALA A 306 -22.10 0.49 -0.37
N TRP A 307 -20.88 0.43 0.19
CA TRP A 307 -20.47 -0.66 1.07
C TRP A 307 -21.41 -0.80 2.26
N GLN A 308 -21.72 0.29 2.96
CA GLN A 308 -22.64 0.29 4.10
C GLN A 308 -24.05 -0.15 3.72
N VAL A 309 -24.57 0.33 2.59
CA VAL A 309 -25.87 -0.11 2.04
C VAL A 309 -25.82 -1.61 1.72
N GLY A 310 -24.73 -2.10 1.15
CA GLY A 310 -24.51 -3.53 0.89
C GLY A 310 -24.53 -4.37 2.17
N GLN A 311 -23.88 -3.92 3.24
CA GLN A 311 -23.90 -4.58 4.56
C GLN A 311 -25.32 -4.66 5.14
N LEU A 312 -26.10 -3.60 5.00
CA LEU A 312 -27.49 -3.56 5.46
C LEU A 312 -28.40 -4.51 4.67
N TYR A 313 -28.25 -4.60 3.34
CA TYR A 313 -28.96 -5.59 2.53
C TYR A 313 -28.53 -7.03 2.86
N LYS A 314 -27.24 -7.27 3.08
CA LYS A 314 -26.72 -8.57 3.54
C LYS A 314 -27.36 -8.98 4.87
N GLN A 315 -27.47 -8.05 5.82
CA GLN A 315 -28.13 -8.28 7.11
C GLN A 315 -29.63 -8.59 6.98
N GLN A 316 -30.29 -8.02 5.97
CA GLN A 316 -31.72 -8.28 5.66
C GLN A 316 -31.94 -9.59 4.85
N GLY A 317 -30.86 -10.27 4.46
CA GLY A 317 -30.93 -11.48 3.62
C GLY A 317 -31.13 -11.20 2.12
N ASP A 318 -31.18 -9.93 1.69
CA ASP A 318 -31.30 -9.55 0.27
C ASP A 318 -29.92 -9.58 -0.42
N ARG A 319 -29.50 -10.81 -0.73
CA ARG A 319 -28.18 -11.05 -1.33
C ARG A 319 -28.01 -10.35 -2.68
N SER A 320 -29.06 -10.28 -3.50
CA SER A 320 -28.97 -9.67 -4.84
C SER A 320 -28.66 -8.17 -4.75
N LYS A 321 -29.41 -7.45 -3.90
CA LYS A 321 -29.14 -6.02 -3.67
C LYS A 321 -27.81 -5.79 -2.96
N ALA A 322 -27.41 -6.68 -2.05
CA ALA A 322 -26.11 -6.62 -1.42
C ALA A 322 -24.99 -6.69 -2.47
N ILE A 323 -24.99 -7.72 -3.35
CA ILE A 323 -24.01 -7.84 -4.44
C ILE A 323 -23.96 -6.59 -5.31
N THR A 324 -25.13 -6.03 -5.67
CA THR A 324 -25.19 -4.81 -6.49
C THR A 324 -24.52 -3.62 -5.79
N ALA A 325 -24.81 -3.40 -4.51
CA ALA A 325 -24.23 -2.29 -3.74
C ALA A 325 -22.72 -2.47 -3.51
N TYR A 326 -22.27 -3.68 -3.19
CA TYR A 326 -20.83 -3.98 -3.06
C TYR A 326 -20.08 -3.82 -4.40
N THR A 327 -20.71 -4.21 -5.52
CA THR A 327 -20.12 -4.03 -6.86
C THR A 327 -19.93 -2.55 -7.18
N GLU A 328 -20.89 -1.71 -6.81
CA GLU A 328 -20.77 -0.25 -6.94
C GLU A 328 -19.62 0.29 -6.08
N ALA A 329 -19.53 -0.14 -4.83
CA ALA A 329 -18.44 0.24 -3.94
C ALA A 329 -17.07 -0.12 -4.52
N VAL A 330 -16.89 -1.35 -5.01
CA VAL A 330 -15.64 -1.80 -5.66
C VAL A 330 -15.36 -1.00 -6.94
N LYS A 331 -16.38 -0.67 -7.75
CA LYS A 331 -16.21 0.15 -8.94
C LYS A 331 -15.64 1.53 -8.60
N SER A 332 -16.17 2.18 -7.58
CA SER A 332 -15.67 3.48 -7.12
C SER A 332 -14.28 3.38 -6.50
N LEU A 333 -13.97 2.32 -5.73
CA LEU A 333 -12.61 2.07 -5.26
C LEU A 333 -11.60 1.87 -6.41
N LYS A 334 -12.00 1.22 -7.49
CA LYS A 334 -11.16 1.08 -8.70
C LYS A 334 -10.95 2.41 -9.42
N ALA A 335 -11.95 3.28 -9.46
CA ALA A 335 -11.83 4.62 -10.04
C ALA A 335 -10.84 5.50 -9.25
N LEU A 336 -10.85 5.39 -7.93
CA LEU A 336 -9.92 6.09 -7.04
C LEU A 336 -8.47 5.58 -7.13
N ARG A 337 -8.23 4.40 -7.71
CA ARG A 337 -6.91 3.75 -7.72
C ARG A 337 -5.79 4.60 -8.32
N GLY A 338 -6.07 5.29 -9.45
CA GLY A 338 -5.11 6.20 -10.08
C GLY A 338 -4.83 7.47 -9.28
N ASP A 339 -5.77 7.84 -8.43
CA ASP A 339 -5.82 9.07 -7.64
C ASP A 339 -6.03 8.77 -6.14
N MET A 340 -5.45 7.67 -5.60
CA MET A 340 -5.55 7.37 -4.16
C MET A 340 -4.98 8.49 -3.26
N LEU A 341 -4.21 9.41 -3.85
CA LEU A 341 -3.82 10.69 -3.25
C LEU A 341 -4.89 11.80 -3.39
N ALA A 342 -5.93 11.59 -4.20
CA ALA A 342 -7.04 12.51 -4.40
C ALA A 342 -8.26 12.24 -3.50
N VAL A 343 -8.16 11.28 -2.57
CA VAL A 343 -9.14 11.11 -1.50
C VAL A 343 -9.17 12.38 -0.66
N ASN A 344 -10.38 12.86 -0.33
CA ASN A 344 -10.55 14.07 0.47
C ASN A 344 -9.61 14.04 1.70
N PRO A 345 -8.62 14.95 1.79
CA PRO A 345 -7.61 14.93 2.85
C PRO A 345 -8.20 15.18 4.24
N ASP A 346 -9.43 15.71 4.29
CA ASP A 346 -10.14 15.97 5.53
C ASP A 346 -10.77 14.70 6.12
N VAL A 347 -10.88 13.61 5.32
CA VAL A 347 -11.38 12.31 5.75
C VAL A 347 -10.23 11.30 5.81
N GLN A 348 -10.06 10.71 6.97
CA GLN A 348 -9.05 9.68 7.17
C GLN A 348 -9.52 8.36 6.54
N PHE A 349 -8.87 7.97 5.45
CA PHE A 349 -9.15 6.73 4.74
C PHE A 349 -8.05 5.70 5.01
N SER A 350 -8.42 4.55 5.57
CA SER A 350 -7.51 3.43 5.79
C SER A 350 -7.76 2.34 4.76
N TYR A 351 -6.73 1.94 4.03
CA TYR A 351 -6.81 0.82 3.09
C TYR A 351 -7.32 -0.45 3.77
N ARG A 352 -6.81 -0.75 4.96
CA ARG A 352 -7.15 -1.95 5.74
C ARG A 352 -8.61 -1.95 6.20
N GLU A 353 -9.15 -0.79 6.53
CA GLU A 353 -10.50 -0.64 7.06
C GLU A 353 -11.54 -0.35 5.97
N GLY A 354 -11.14 0.28 4.88
CA GLY A 354 -12.05 0.80 3.86
C GLY A 354 -11.98 0.13 2.48
N VAL A 355 -10.88 -0.55 2.15
CA VAL A 355 -10.74 -1.18 0.82
C VAL A 355 -10.81 -2.70 0.91
N GLU A 356 -9.91 -3.32 1.64
CA GLU A 356 -9.79 -4.78 1.70
C GLU A 356 -11.11 -5.47 2.11
N PRO A 357 -11.86 -5.02 3.15
CA PRO A 357 -13.11 -5.67 3.55
C PRO A 357 -14.18 -5.65 2.46
N VAL A 358 -14.27 -4.57 1.67
CA VAL A 358 -15.27 -4.45 0.60
C VAL A 358 -15.10 -5.55 -0.45
N TYR A 359 -13.86 -5.77 -0.89
CA TYR A 359 -13.55 -6.83 -1.85
C TYR A 359 -13.83 -8.22 -1.25
N ARG A 360 -13.37 -8.48 -0.02
CA ARG A 360 -13.53 -9.79 0.64
C ARG A 360 -14.99 -10.13 0.90
N GLU A 361 -15.78 -9.17 1.35
CA GLU A 361 -17.22 -9.37 1.61
C GLU A 361 -17.98 -9.63 0.31
N LEU A 362 -17.64 -8.94 -0.78
CA LEU A 362 -18.23 -9.21 -2.10
C LEU A 362 -17.86 -10.61 -2.60
N VAL A 363 -16.58 -10.99 -2.50
CA VAL A 363 -16.12 -12.34 -2.87
C VAL A 363 -16.85 -13.40 -2.03
N GLY A 364 -17.02 -13.19 -0.73
CA GLY A 364 -17.76 -14.06 0.16
C GLY A 364 -19.23 -14.22 -0.25
N LEU A 365 -19.87 -13.15 -0.76
CA LEU A 365 -21.22 -13.18 -1.30
C LEU A 365 -21.29 -13.94 -2.65
N LEU A 366 -20.30 -13.81 -3.52
CA LEU A 366 -20.24 -14.48 -4.81
C LEU A 366 -19.96 -15.97 -4.67
N LEU A 367 -19.05 -16.37 -3.77
CA LEU A 367 -18.64 -17.75 -3.52
C LEU A 367 -19.57 -18.43 -2.50
N ASN A 368 -20.84 -18.60 -2.82
CA ASN A 368 -21.76 -19.41 -2.02
C ASN A 368 -21.51 -20.91 -2.21
N GLU A 369 -22.39 -21.77 -1.69
CA GLU A 369 -22.23 -23.24 -1.75
C GLU A 369 -22.13 -23.78 -3.19
N GLN A 370 -22.83 -23.15 -4.15
CA GLN A 370 -22.82 -23.53 -5.58
C GLN A 370 -22.70 -22.27 -6.46
N PRO A 371 -21.52 -21.66 -6.55
CA PRO A 371 -21.34 -20.47 -7.37
C PRO A 371 -21.44 -20.79 -8.87
N THR A 372 -22.08 -19.91 -9.63
CA THR A 372 -22.11 -19.99 -11.11
C THR A 372 -20.73 -19.69 -11.69
N GLN A 373 -20.48 -20.09 -12.94
CA GLN A 373 -19.22 -19.75 -13.63
C GLN A 373 -18.99 -18.23 -13.67
N ALA A 374 -20.03 -17.44 -13.89
CA ALA A 374 -19.94 -15.99 -13.87
C ALA A 374 -19.52 -15.45 -12.48
N ALA A 375 -20.05 -16.01 -11.40
CA ALA A 375 -19.68 -15.66 -10.04
C ALA A 375 -18.22 -16.05 -9.72
N LEU A 376 -17.75 -17.20 -10.19
CA LEU A 376 -16.36 -17.64 -10.05
C LEU A 376 -15.39 -16.70 -10.80
N MET A 377 -15.73 -16.34 -12.04
CA MET A 377 -14.94 -15.38 -12.84
C MET A 377 -14.87 -14.04 -12.15
N GLN A 378 -16.00 -13.50 -11.69
CA GLN A 378 -16.04 -12.23 -10.97
C GLN A 378 -15.25 -12.28 -9.66
N ALA A 379 -15.35 -13.37 -8.88
CA ALA A 379 -14.59 -13.54 -7.64
C ALA A 379 -13.08 -13.57 -7.90
N ARG A 380 -12.63 -14.28 -8.94
CA ARG A 380 -11.23 -14.29 -9.39
C ARG A 380 -10.73 -12.87 -9.73
N GLU A 381 -11.47 -12.16 -10.58
CA GLU A 381 -11.12 -10.79 -10.96
C GLU A 381 -11.06 -9.82 -9.77
N LEU A 382 -11.92 -10.03 -8.78
CA LEU A 382 -11.92 -9.23 -7.55
C LEU A 382 -10.67 -9.49 -6.70
N ILE A 383 -10.27 -10.75 -6.53
CA ILE A 383 -9.04 -11.11 -5.80
C ILE A 383 -7.80 -10.53 -6.50
N GLU A 384 -7.72 -10.66 -7.82
CA GLU A 384 -6.63 -10.06 -8.59
C GLU A 384 -6.61 -8.53 -8.45
N SER A 385 -7.79 -7.90 -8.50
CA SER A 385 -7.91 -6.45 -8.31
C SER A 385 -7.53 -6.00 -6.90
N LEU A 386 -7.85 -6.81 -5.88
CA LEU A 386 -7.44 -6.57 -4.49
C LEU A 386 -5.92 -6.60 -4.36
N GLN A 387 -5.26 -7.59 -4.95
CA GLN A 387 -3.79 -7.68 -4.90
C GLN A 387 -3.11 -6.49 -5.58
N ILE A 388 -3.67 -6.01 -6.71
CA ILE A 388 -3.16 -4.78 -7.34
C ILE A 388 -3.33 -3.58 -6.40
N ALA A 389 -4.50 -3.43 -5.80
CA ALA A 389 -4.76 -2.32 -4.89
C ALA A 389 -3.84 -2.38 -3.66
N GLU A 390 -3.49 -3.57 -3.16
CA GLU A 390 -2.50 -3.76 -2.11
C GLU A 390 -1.09 -3.33 -2.55
N LEU A 391 -0.69 -3.69 -3.78
CA LEU A 391 0.60 -3.27 -4.36
C LEU A 391 0.66 -1.76 -4.55
N ASP A 392 -0.40 -1.13 -5.09
CA ASP A 392 -0.48 0.32 -5.24
C ASP A 392 -0.38 1.03 -3.90
N ASN A 393 -1.06 0.51 -2.86
CA ASN A 393 -0.95 1.05 -1.49
C ASN A 393 0.46 0.89 -0.90
N PHE A 394 1.10 -0.26 -1.12
CA PHE A 394 2.48 -0.49 -0.65
C PHE A 394 3.47 0.47 -1.30
N PHE A 395 3.39 0.67 -2.62
CA PHE A 395 4.28 1.56 -3.35
C PHE A 395 3.85 3.02 -3.37
N ARG A 396 2.65 3.32 -2.88
CA ARG A 396 2.02 4.65 -2.96
C ARG A 396 1.99 5.23 -4.40
N GLU A 397 1.92 4.34 -5.39
CA GLU A 397 1.89 4.67 -6.83
C GLU A 397 1.07 3.60 -7.57
N ALA A 398 0.35 4.01 -8.63
CA ALA A 398 -0.30 3.05 -9.53
C ALA A 398 0.76 2.21 -10.26
N CYS A 399 0.71 0.89 -10.06
CA CYS A 399 1.73 -0.02 -10.58
C CYS A 399 1.44 -0.57 -11.98
N LEU A 400 0.16 -0.71 -12.38
CA LEU A 400 -0.23 -1.44 -13.60
C LEU A 400 -1.56 -0.96 -14.20
N ASP A 401 -1.58 -0.81 -15.54
CA ASP A 401 -2.79 -0.39 -16.28
C ASP A 401 -3.48 -1.51 -17.07
N LYS A 402 -2.84 -2.64 -17.34
CA LYS A 402 -3.41 -3.74 -18.13
C LYS A 402 -3.04 -5.11 -17.57
N ALA A 403 -4.05 -5.94 -17.38
CA ALA A 403 -3.93 -7.35 -17.00
C ALA A 403 -4.19 -8.27 -18.22
N GLN A 404 -3.34 -9.26 -18.41
CA GLN A 404 -3.60 -10.42 -19.26
C GLN A 404 -4.01 -11.60 -18.35
N GLN A 405 -4.92 -12.47 -18.80
CA GLN A 405 -5.33 -13.62 -17.98
C GLN A 405 -4.16 -14.61 -17.86
N ILE A 406 -3.86 -15.01 -16.61
CA ILE A 406 -2.71 -15.87 -16.27
C ILE A 406 -2.84 -17.27 -16.93
N ASP A 407 -4.06 -17.82 -16.94
CA ASP A 407 -4.37 -19.16 -17.45
C ASP A 407 -4.20 -19.31 -18.96
N GLU A 408 -4.11 -18.22 -19.73
CA GLU A 408 -3.84 -18.26 -21.18
C GLU A 408 -2.35 -18.41 -21.54
N VAL A 409 -1.46 -18.32 -20.53
CA VAL A 409 0.01 -18.26 -20.73
C VAL A 409 0.62 -19.61 -20.98
N ASP A 410 0.15 -20.64 -20.26
CA ASP A 410 0.72 -21.96 -20.26
C ASP A 410 -0.40 -23.01 -20.11
N PRO A 411 -0.73 -23.76 -21.18
CA PRO A 411 -1.78 -24.78 -21.12
C PRO A 411 -1.45 -25.95 -20.19
N THR A 412 -0.18 -26.10 -19.76
CA THR A 412 0.25 -27.14 -18.80
C THR A 412 0.30 -26.62 -17.39
N ALA A 413 -0.07 -25.38 -17.12
CA ALA A 413 -0.17 -24.81 -15.79
C ALA A 413 -1.62 -24.87 -15.28
N THR A 414 -1.77 -25.05 -13.97
CA THR A 414 -3.04 -24.84 -13.25
C THR A 414 -2.85 -23.71 -12.26
N VAL A 415 -3.70 -22.70 -12.36
CA VAL A 415 -3.68 -21.54 -11.45
C VAL A 415 -4.64 -21.80 -10.29
N ILE A 416 -4.16 -21.59 -9.07
CA ILE A 416 -4.84 -21.90 -7.82
C ILE A 416 -5.02 -20.61 -7.04
N TYR A 417 -6.27 -20.26 -6.75
CA TYR A 417 -6.66 -19.08 -5.97
C TYR A 417 -7.23 -19.54 -4.62
N PRO A 418 -6.42 -19.74 -3.58
CA PRO A 418 -6.91 -19.99 -2.25
C PRO A 418 -7.34 -18.67 -1.62
N ILE A 419 -8.58 -18.59 -1.13
CA ILE A 419 -9.23 -17.38 -0.64
C ILE A 419 -9.72 -17.62 0.78
N ILE A 420 -9.12 -16.91 1.75
CA ILE A 420 -9.53 -16.97 3.15
C ILE A 420 -10.75 -16.05 3.34
N LEU A 421 -11.89 -16.63 3.66
CA LEU A 421 -13.12 -15.93 4.03
C LEU A 421 -13.37 -16.09 5.54
N SER A 422 -14.25 -15.27 6.11
CA SER A 422 -14.49 -15.26 7.56
C SER A 422 -14.94 -16.60 8.13
N ASP A 423 -15.64 -17.41 7.33
CA ASP A 423 -16.28 -18.67 7.72
C ASP A 423 -15.73 -19.91 7.00
N ARG A 424 -14.89 -19.74 5.98
CA ARG A 424 -14.39 -20.85 5.14
C ARG A 424 -13.14 -20.50 4.36
N LEU A 425 -12.45 -21.51 3.87
CA LEU A 425 -11.41 -21.40 2.85
C LEU A 425 -11.98 -21.87 1.52
N GLY A 426 -12.05 -20.97 0.54
CA GLY A 426 -12.43 -21.28 -0.84
C GLY A 426 -11.20 -21.45 -1.72
N VAL A 427 -11.22 -22.38 -2.66
CA VAL A 427 -10.17 -22.59 -3.64
C VAL A 427 -10.77 -22.58 -5.04
N ILE A 428 -10.42 -21.59 -5.85
CA ILE A 428 -10.77 -21.54 -7.27
C ILE A 428 -9.59 -22.10 -8.07
N LEU A 429 -9.86 -23.05 -8.96
CA LEU A 429 -8.89 -23.55 -9.92
C LEU A 429 -9.22 -23.04 -11.32
N SER A 430 -8.20 -22.56 -12.02
CA SER A 430 -8.27 -22.14 -13.41
C SER A 430 -7.24 -22.88 -14.24
N LYS A 431 -7.69 -23.49 -15.33
CA LYS A 431 -6.85 -24.16 -16.33
C LYS A 431 -7.30 -23.75 -17.73
N ALA A 432 -6.35 -23.50 -18.61
CA ALA A 432 -6.62 -23.05 -19.97
C ALA A 432 -7.66 -23.93 -20.68
N GLY A 433 -8.68 -23.29 -21.25
CA GLY A 433 -9.73 -23.96 -21.99
C GLY A 433 -10.71 -24.81 -21.18
N GLN A 434 -10.66 -24.77 -19.82
CA GLN A 434 -11.57 -25.49 -18.94
C GLN A 434 -12.44 -24.55 -18.10
N PRO A 435 -13.65 -24.97 -17.70
CA PRO A 435 -14.45 -24.22 -16.73
C PRO A 435 -13.71 -24.11 -15.39
N LEU A 436 -13.91 -22.99 -14.68
CA LEU A 436 -13.40 -22.82 -13.34
C LEU A 436 -13.99 -23.87 -12.40
N ARG A 437 -13.18 -24.46 -11.53
CA ARG A 437 -13.61 -25.36 -10.46
C ARG A 437 -13.52 -24.66 -9.12
N TYR A 438 -14.41 -25.01 -8.19
CA TYR A 438 -14.45 -24.43 -6.86
C TYR A 438 -14.51 -25.52 -5.80
N TYR A 439 -13.63 -25.43 -4.82
CA TYR A 439 -13.56 -26.30 -3.66
C TYR A 439 -13.67 -25.48 -2.39
N VAL A 440 -14.31 -26.02 -1.38
CA VAL A 440 -14.50 -25.32 -0.11
C VAL A 440 -14.11 -26.19 1.08
N THR A 441 -13.45 -25.58 2.06
CA THR A 441 -13.18 -26.17 3.36
C THR A 441 -13.83 -25.29 4.42
N GLN A 442 -14.84 -25.83 5.12
CA GLN A 442 -15.61 -25.11 6.14
C GLN A 442 -14.78 -25.01 7.42
N LYS A 443 -14.09 -23.89 7.56
CA LYS A 443 -13.23 -23.56 8.68
C LYS A 443 -13.25 -22.05 8.92
N PRO A 444 -13.41 -21.58 10.17
CA PRO A 444 -13.30 -20.15 10.48
C PRO A 444 -11.91 -19.61 10.12
N GLN A 445 -11.85 -18.35 9.67
CA GLN A 445 -10.61 -17.66 9.35
C GLN A 445 -9.56 -17.79 10.47
N ALA A 446 -9.95 -17.57 11.72
CA ALA A 446 -9.02 -17.65 12.86
C ALA A 446 -8.37 -19.04 13.01
N GLU A 447 -9.10 -20.13 12.74
CA GLU A 447 -8.56 -21.49 12.78
C GLU A 447 -7.56 -21.73 11.65
N ILE A 448 -7.89 -21.23 10.46
CA ILE A 448 -7.01 -21.31 9.29
C ILE A 448 -5.70 -20.57 9.58
N GLU A 449 -5.79 -19.31 9.97
CA GLU A 449 -4.62 -18.46 10.24
C GLU A 449 -3.76 -19.04 11.37
N GLN A 450 -4.36 -19.50 12.46
CA GLN A 450 -3.63 -20.17 13.53
C GLN A 450 -2.87 -21.42 13.07
N THR A 451 -3.44 -22.20 12.16
CA THR A 451 -2.78 -23.40 11.61
C THR A 451 -1.60 -22.99 10.72
N LEU A 452 -1.78 -21.96 9.89
CA LEU A 452 -0.70 -21.42 9.06
C LEU A 452 0.46 -20.89 9.92
N ASP A 453 0.16 -20.14 10.99
CA ASP A 453 1.17 -19.63 11.92
C ASP A 453 1.94 -20.79 12.61
N LYS A 454 1.23 -21.81 13.07
CA LYS A 454 1.87 -23.01 13.65
C LYS A 454 2.77 -23.72 12.65
N PHE A 455 2.36 -23.82 11.39
CA PHE A 455 3.18 -24.44 10.35
C PHE A 455 4.44 -23.64 10.08
N LEU A 456 4.37 -22.32 10.01
CA LEU A 456 5.55 -21.45 9.86
C LEU A 456 6.56 -21.66 11.00
N VAL A 457 6.09 -21.74 12.25
CA VAL A 457 6.94 -22.03 13.40
C VAL A 457 7.53 -23.45 13.31
N ALA A 458 6.74 -24.43 12.89
CA ALA A 458 7.18 -25.83 12.76
C ALA A 458 8.19 -26.04 11.61
N LEU A 459 8.31 -25.12 10.65
CA LEU A 459 9.35 -25.15 9.63
C LEU A 459 10.75 -24.95 10.19
N ASN A 460 10.89 -24.36 11.39
CA ASN A 460 12.19 -24.25 12.03
C ASN A 460 12.80 -25.65 12.28
N PRO A 461 14.07 -25.93 11.89
CA PRO A 461 14.70 -27.25 12.05
C PRO A 461 14.78 -27.77 13.49
N VAL A 462 14.64 -26.89 14.48
CA VAL A 462 14.60 -27.27 15.92
C VAL A 462 13.24 -27.87 16.32
N SER A 463 12.19 -27.62 15.53
CA SER A 463 10.85 -28.13 15.79
C SER A 463 10.71 -29.61 15.45
N ASP A 464 9.71 -30.29 16.02
CA ASP A 464 9.43 -31.70 15.71
C ASP A 464 9.02 -31.88 14.23
N SER A 465 9.67 -32.81 13.55
CA SER A 465 9.37 -33.11 12.14
C SER A 465 7.97 -33.68 11.95
N LYS A 466 7.43 -34.41 12.92
CA LYS A 466 6.08 -34.98 12.85
C LYS A 466 5.01 -33.89 12.91
N ASP A 467 5.16 -32.91 13.79
CA ASP A 467 4.25 -31.78 13.88
C ASP A 467 4.25 -31.00 12.57
N ARG A 468 5.43 -30.79 11.99
CA ARG A 468 5.57 -30.11 10.70
C ARG A 468 4.87 -30.89 9.57
N GLU A 469 5.11 -32.21 9.47
CA GLU A 469 4.46 -33.05 8.46
C GLU A 469 2.95 -33.05 8.61
N GLN A 470 2.42 -33.16 9.84
CA GLN A 470 0.98 -33.14 10.12
C GLN A 470 0.35 -31.82 9.74
N LEU A 471 0.95 -30.69 10.12
CA LEU A 471 0.44 -29.37 9.75
C LEU A 471 0.51 -29.12 8.25
N SER A 472 1.60 -29.54 7.62
CA SER A 472 1.77 -29.47 6.17
C SER A 472 0.72 -30.29 5.43
N GLN A 473 0.45 -31.52 5.88
CA GLN A 473 -0.58 -32.39 5.33
C GLN A 473 -1.97 -31.78 5.52
N GLN A 474 -2.26 -31.23 6.68
CA GLN A 474 -3.54 -30.57 6.94
C GLN A 474 -3.79 -29.40 5.96
N ILE A 475 -2.78 -28.59 5.67
CA ILE A 475 -2.88 -27.48 4.69
C ILE A 475 -3.03 -28.04 3.27
N TYR A 476 -2.28 -29.09 2.94
CA TYR A 476 -2.43 -29.79 1.66
C TYR A 476 -3.87 -30.30 1.43
N ASP A 477 -4.46 -30.94 2.45
CA ASP A 477 -5.82 -31.44 2.39
C ASP A 477 -6.84 -30.32 2.15
N TRP A 478 -6.61 -29.15 2.72
CA TRP A 478 -7.49 -28.00 2.53
C TRP A 478 -7.40 -27.41 1.13
N LEU A 479 -6.22 -27.39 0.52
CA LEU A 479 -5.94 -26.66 -0.71
C LEU A 479 -5.97 -27.56 -1.96
N ILE A 480 -5.47 -28.79 -1.85
CA ILE A 480 -5.09 -29.62 -3.01
C ILE A 480 -5.86 -30.92 -3.10
N GLN A 481 -6.02 -31.66 -1.98
CA GLN A 481 -6.49 -33.05 -1.97
C GLN A 481 -7.82 -33.25 -2.69
N LYS A 482 -8.81 -32.37 -2.43
CA LYS A 482 -10.14 -32.50 -3.07
C LYS A 482 -10.05 -32.39 -4.59
N ALA A 483 -9.24 -31.49 -5.08
CA ALA A 483 -9.02 -31.29 -6.51
C ALA A 483 -8.22 -32.45 -7.15
N GLU A 484 -7.30 -33.07 -6.40
CA GLU A 484 -6.62 -34.29 -6.85
C GLU A 484 -7.56 -35.46 -6.98
N VAL A 485 -8.43 -35.70 -6.00
CA VAL A 485 -9.46 -36.73 -6.04
C VAL A 485 -10.37 -36.55 -7.27
N ASP A 486 -10.70 -35.31 -7.61
CA ASP A 486 -11.48 -34.94 -8.80
C ASP A 486 -10.68 -34.93 -10.10
N GLN A 487 -9.44 -35.37 -10.06
CA GLN A 487 -8.51 -35.39 -11.21
C GLN A 487 -8.35 -34.03 -11.91
N ALA A 488 -8.42 -32.95 -11.15
CA ALA A 488 -8.33 -31.59 -11.69
C ALA A 488 -6.92 -31.25 -12.22
N PHE A 489 -5.91 -32.00 -11.78
CA PHE A 489 -4.48 -31.75 -12.12
C PHE A 489 -3.93 -32.69 -13.21
N ILE A 490 -4.79 -33.40 -13.96
CA ILE A 490 -4.34 -34.20 -15.10
C ILE A 490 -3.58 -33.28 -16.07
N ASP A 491 -2.41 -33.72 -16.55
CA ASP A 491 -1.50 -32.99 -17.46
C ASP A 491 -0.96 -31.66 -16.89
N THR A 492 -1.10 -31.40 -15.59
CA THR A 492 -0.50 -30.24 -14.93
C THR A 492 0.97 -30.50 -14.67
N LYS A 493 1.84 -29.61 -15.16
CA LYS A 493 3.29 -29.61 -14.88
C LYS A 493 3.65 -28.57 -13.84
N THR A 494 3.00 -27.41 -13.90
CA THR A 494 3.25 -26.28 -13.00
C THR A 494 1.98 -25.89 -12.26
N MET A 495 2.08 -25.76 -10.95
CA MET A 495 1.06 -25.14 -10.10
C MET A 495 1.45 -23.70 -9.83
N VAL A 496 0.55 -22.78 -10.19
CA VAL A 496 0.75 -21.33 -10.00
C VAL A 496 -0.22 -20.87 -8.93
N PHE A 497 0.30 -20.37 -7.83
CA PHE A 497 -0.53 -19.91 -6.71
C PHE A 497 -0.69 -18.40 -6.72
N VAL A 498 -1.94 -17.94 -6.63
CA VAL A 498 -2.31 -16.55 -6.38
C VAL A 498 -2.73 -16.46 -4.90
N LEU A 499 -1.75 -16.23 -4.03
CA LEU A 499 -1.91 -16.39 -2.60
C LEU A 499 -2.57 -15.17 -1.95
N ASP A 500 -3.46 -15.44 -0.99
CA ASP A 500 -4.23 -14.47 -0.25
C ASP A 500 -3.82 -14.41 1.24
N GLY A 501 -3.70 -13.21 1.80
CA GLY A 501 -3.44 -12.98 3.21
C GLY A 501 -2.23 -13.76 3.74
N ARG A 502 -2.39 -14.43 4.88
CA ARG A 502 -1.32 -15.22 5.54
C ARG A 502 -0.81 -16.41 4.73
N LEU A 503 -1.55 -16.88 3.73
CA LEU A 503 -1.05 -17.93 2.83
C LEU A 503 0.19 -17.50 2.04
N ARG A 504 0.43 -16.22 1.87
CA ARG A 504 1.62 -15.68 1.18
C ARG A 504 2.93 -16.08 1.84
N ASN A 505 2.93 -16.28 3.15
CA ASN A 505 4.11 -16.68 3.91
C ASN A 505 4.36 -18.19 3.87
N ILE A 506 3.41 -18.97 3.35
CA ILE A 506 3.49 -20.43 3.33
C ILE A 506 4.28 -20.89 2.10
N PRO A 507 5.35 -21.65 2.28
CA PRO A 507 6.11 -22.23 1.18
C PRO A 507 5.30 -23.38 0.53
N MET A 508 4.51 -23.08 -0.49
CA MET A 508 3.63 -24.05 -1.14
C MET A 508 4.38 -25.31 -1.62
N ALA A 509 5.65 -25.15 -1.96
CA ALA A 509 6.53 -26.27 -2.33
C ALA A 509 6.66 -27.34 -1.22
N ALA A 510 6.55 -26.94 0.06
CA ALA A 510 6.68 -27.83 1.23
C ALA A 510 5.37 -28.45 1.70
N LEU A 511 4.26 -28.27 0.99
CA LEU A 511 3.02 -29.00 1.29
C LEU A 511 3.21 -30.50 1.08
N TYR A 512 2.73 -31.31 2.01
CA TYR A 512 2.99 -32.76 2.09
C TYR A 512 1.69 -33.56 1.96
N ASP A 513 1.67 -34.58 1.08
CA ASP A 513 0.46 -35.38 0.84
C ASP A 513 0.37 -36.65 1.70
N GLY A 514 1.31 -36.83 2.64
CA GLY A 514 1.46 -38.02 3.44
C GLY A 514 2.57 -38.97 2.93
N ASN A 515 3.06 -38.76 1.68
CA ASN A 515 4.10 -39.57 1.07
C ASN A 515 5.28 -38.72 0.53
N GLN A 516 4.97 -37.59 -0.07
CA GLN A 516 5.96 -36.70 -0.72
C GLN A 516 5.52 -35.25 -0.68
N TYR A 517 6.47 -34.34 -0.86
CA TYR A 517 6.19 -32.92 -0.94
C TYR A 517 5.61 -32.52 -2.30
N LEU A 518 4.80 -31.45 -2.33
CA LEU A 518 4.17 -30.93 -3.55
C LEU A 518 5.22 -30.67 -4.66
N ILE A 519 6.39 -30.16 -4.30
CA ILE A 519 7.49 -29.87 -5.22
C ILE A 519 8.04 -31.14 -5.90
N GLU A 520 7.88 -32.30 -5.30
CA GLU A 520 8.30 -33.56 -5.89
C GLU A 520 7.35 -34.00 -7.02
N LYS A 521 6.10 -33.51 -7.00
CA LYS A 521 5.06 -33.79 -8.01
C LYS A 521 5.00 -32.72 -9.09
N TYR A 522 5.00 -31.45 -8.71
CA TYR A 522 4.77 -30.32 -9.61
C TYR A 522 5.82 -29.23 -9.44
N ALA A 523 6.12 -28.49 -10.51
CA ALA A 523 6.80 -27.22 -10.37
C ALA A 523 5.87 -26.20 -9.72
N VAL A 524 6.38 -25.34 -8.84
CA VAL A 524 5.60 -24.37 -8.07
C VAL A 524 6.06 -22.95 -8.38
N ALA A 525 5.11 -22.07 -8.67
CA ALA A 525 5.35 -20.65 -8.85
C ALA A 525 4.27 -19.84 -8.12
N LEU A 526 4.61 -18.61 -7.75
CA LEU A 526 3.70 -17.63 -7.18
C LEU A 526 3.42 -16.54 -8.22
N SER A 527 2.20 -16.04 -8.23
CA SER A 527 1.82 -14.91 -9.07
C SER A 527 0.99 -13.92 -8.25
N PRO A 528 1.16 -12.62 -8.42
CA PRO A 528 0.24 -11.62 -7.87
C PRO A 528 -1.09 -11.53 -8.64
N GLY A 529 -1.47 -12.55 -9.41
CA GLY A 529 -2.73 -12.61 -10.17
C GLY A 529 -2.68 -11.91 -11.53
N LEU A 530 -1.62 -11.16 -11.84
CA LEU A 530 -1.50 -10.40 -13.06
C LEU A 530 -0.24 -10.78 -13.81
N GLN A 531 -0.36 -10.94 -15.12
CA GLN A 531 0.82 -10.96 -15.97
C GLN A 531 1.38 -9.56 -16.15
N LEU A 532 2.54 -9.40 -15.57
CA LEU A 532 3.24 -8.12 -15.54
C LEU A 532 3.88 -7.76 -16.86
N MET A 533 4.18 -8.77 -17.70
CA MET A 533 4.68 -8.62 -19.07
C MET A 533 4.31 -9.86 -19.89
N ALA A 534 4.26 -9.73 -21.21
CA ALA A 534 4.03 -10.87 -22.11
C ALA A 534 4.99 -12.02 -21.78
N ALA A 535 4.45 -13.20 -21.59
CA ALA A 535 5.23 -14.39 -21.28
C ALA A 535 6.24 -14.68 -22.40
N ARG A 536 7.50 -14.74 -22.04
CA ARG A 536 8.58 -15.21 -22.92
C ARG A 536 9.35 -16.31 -22.22
N SER A 537 9.62 -17.39 -22.94
CA SER A 537 10.52 -18.44 -22.48
C SER A 537 11.96 -17.93 -22.58
N LEU A 538 12.75 -18.12 -21.54
CA LEU A 538 14.19 -17.84 -21.54
C LEU A 538 14.97 -18.62 -22.65
N GLN A 539 14.37 -19.68 -23.18
CA GLN A 539 15.01 -20.56 -24.18
C GLN A 539 15.39 -19.90 -25.50
N LYS A 540 14.76 -18.80 -25.86
CA LYS A 540 15.07 -18.09 -27.11
C LYS A 540 16.24 -17.11 -26.98
N ASN A 541 16.66 -16.80 -25.76
CA ASN A 541 17.72 -15.84 -25.49
C ASN A 541 18.86 -16.55 -24.74
N HIS A 542 20.11 -16.29 -25.09
CA HIS A 542 21.26 -16.69 -24.31
C HIS A 542 21.13 -16.07 -22.90
N ILE A 543 21.37 -16.88 -21.86
CA ILE A 543 21.44 -16.39 -20.50
C ILE A 543 22.73 -15.57 -20.38
N ASP A 544 22.60 -14.28 -20.06
CA ASP A 544 23.69 -13.37 -19.76
C ASP A 544 23.37 -12.69 -18.43
N ALA A 545 24.27 -12.78 -17.45
CA ALA A 545 24.00 -12.39 -16.09
C ALA A 545 24.90 -11.25 -15.59
N VAL A 546 24.32 -10.33 -14.82
CA VAL A 546 25.07 -9.46 -13.90
C VAL A 546 24.95 -10.08 -12.51
N ILE A 547 26.09 -10.43 -11.90
CA ILE A 547 26.14 -11.08 -10.59
C ILE A 547 26.80 -10.15 -9.59
N GLY A 548 26.06 -9.74 -8.55
CA GLY A 548 26.57 -8.97 -7.43
C GLY A 548 26.57 -9.78 -6.14
N GLY A 549 27.61 -9.61 -5.29
CA GLY A 549 27.65 -10.33 -4.03
C GLY A 549 28.51 -9.69 -2.95
N ILE A 550 28.16 -9.92 -1.67
CA ILE A 550 28.91 -9.53 -0.49
C ILE A 550 29.18 -10.77 0.36
N SER A 551 30.44 -11.19 0.42
CA SER A 551 30.89 -12.33 1.26
C SER A 551 31.41 -11.91 2.64
N GLN A 552 31.78 -10.64 2.81
CA GLN A 552 32.36 -10.06 4.02
C GLN A 552 31.30 -9.40 4.91
N SER A 553 31.56 -9.38 6.22
CA SER A 553 30.71 -8.66 7.15
C SER A 553 30.70 -7.15 6.87
N ARG A 554 29.51 -6.54 6.82
CA ARG A 554 29.36 -5.11 6.53
C ARG A 554 28.03 -4.56 7.01
N GLY A 555 28.03 -3.27 7.39
CA GLY A 555 26.80 -2.55 7.77
C GLY A 555 26.03 -3.19 8.94
N GLY A 556 26.73 -3.86 9.86
CA GLY A 556 26.11 -4.58 10.97
C GLY A 556 25.66 -6.01 10.64
N PHE A 557 25.77 -6.45 9.38
CA PHE A 557 25.43 -7.81 8.95
C PHE A 557 26.63 -8.76 9.02
N SER A 558 26.36 -10.04 9.30
CA SER A 558 27.37 -11.11 9.35
C SER A 558 27.96 -11.43 7.97
N ALA A 559 29.12 -12.07 7.95
CA ALA A 559 29.73 -12.56 6.70
C ALA A 559 28.90 -13.70 6.08
N LEU A 560 28.89 -13.76 4.75
CA LEU A 560 28.31 -14.84 3.92
C LEU A 560 29.42 -15.51 3.09
N PRO A 561 30.26 -16.36 3.69
CA PRO A 561 31.47 -16.87 3.03
C PRO A 561 31.18 -17.72 1.79
N SER A 562 30.03 -18.39 1.69
CA SER A 562 29.66 -19.20 0.52
C SER A 562 29.27 -18.36 -0.70
N VAL A 563 28.98 -17.06 -0.54
CA VAL A 563 28.64 -16.13 -1.66
C VAL A 563 29.80 -16.08 -2.67
N GLU A 564 31.06 -16.13 -2.22
CA GLU A 564 32.19 -16.13 -3.14
C GLU A 564 32.22 -17.38 -4.03
N SER A 565 31.92 -18.54 -3.47
CA SER A 565 31.80 -19.80 -4.23
C SER A 565 30.57 -19.78 -5.13
N GLU A 566 29.42 -19.29 -4.64
CA GLU A 566 28.20 -19.15 -5.41
C GLU A 566 28.40 -18.32 -6.67
N VAL A 567 28.91 -17.11 -6.51
CA VAL A 567 29.18 -16.18 -7.62
C VAL A 567 30.14 -16.76 -8.63
N LYS A 568 31.21 -17.43 -8.16
CA LYS A 568 32.21 -18.07 -9.01
C LYS A 568 31.65 -19.26 -9.79
N GLU A 569 30.90 -20.15 -9.15
CA GLU A 569 30.31 -21.33 -9.78
C GLU A 569 29.25 -20.95 -10.82
N ILE A 570 28.40 -19.93 -10.50
CA ILE A 570 27.43 -19.41 -11.46
C ILE A 570 28.16 -18.79 -12.67
N SER A 571 29.25 -18.03 -12.45
CA SER A 571 29.99 -17.40 -13.53
C SER A 571 30.71 -18.41 -14.45
N GLN A 572 31.01 -19.61 -13.95
CA GLN A 572 31.52 -20.73 -14.77
C GLN A 572 30.38 -21.41 -15.55
N THR A 573 29.15 -21.27 -15.09
CA THR A 573 27.98 -21.93 -15.66
C THR A 573 27.33 -21.08 -16.75
N VAL A 574 27.22 -19.78 -16.59
CA VAL A 574 26.57 -18.84 -17.52
C VAL A 574 27.49 -17.66 -17.83
N PRO A 575 27.47 -17.11 -19.06
CA PRO A 575 28.11 -15.83 -19.37
C PRO A 575 27.67 -14.75 -18.36
N SER A 576 28.64 -14.07 -17.74
CA SER A 576 28.30 -13.12 -16.70
C SER A 576 29.39 -12.08 -16.46
N SER A 577 28.98 -10.93 -15.94
CA SER A 577 29.86 -9.95 -15.30
C SER A 577 29.70 -10.02 -13.79
N MET A 578 30.83 -10.01 -13.07
CA MET A 578 30.87 -10.27 -11.63
C MET A 578 31.34 -9.06 -10.84
N LEU A 579 30.53 -8.69 -9.83
CA LEU A 579 30.79 -7.63 -8.85
C LEU A 579 30.83 -8.24 -7.46
N LEU A 580 32.01 -8.41 -6.85
CA LEU A 580 32.16 -9.02 -5.55
C LEU A 580 32.76 -8.05 -4.53
N ASN A 581 32.18 -7.99 -3.33
CA ASN A 581 32.62 -7.16 -2.21
C ASN A 581 32.80 -5.69 -2.60
N GLN A 582 33.97 -5.11 -2.49
CA GLN A 582 34.29 -3.71 -2.79
C GLN A 582 33.89 -3.27 -4.20
N LYS A 583 33.79 -4.19 -5.15
CA LYS A 583 33.33 -3.89 -6.51
C LYS A 583 31.81 -3.85 -6.64
N PHE A 584 31.06 -4.35 -5.66
CA PHE A 584 29.61 -4.37 -5.67
C PHE A 584 29.04 -3.11 -5.02
N THR A 585 29.17 -1.98 -5.69
CA THR A 585 28.56 -0.69 -5.32
C THR A 585 27.29 -0.45 -6.13
N SER A 586 26.41 0.41 -5.63
CA SER A 586 25.17 0.80 -6.33
C SER A 586 25.44 1.37 -7.71
N LEU A 587 26.50 2.19 -7.85
CA LEU A 587 26.91 2.77 -9.13
C LEU A 587 27.45 1.70 -10.09
N ALA A 588 28.34 0.82 -9.62
CA ALA A 588 28.88 -0.25 -10.45
C ALA A 588 27.81 -1.22 -10.94
N LEU A 589 26.83 -1.55 -10.08
CA LEU A 589 25.68 -2.35 -10.48
C LEU A 589 24.88 -1.66 -11.59
N ALA A 590 24.61 -0.36 -11.44
CA ALA A 590 23.90 0.43 -12.43
C ALA A 590 24.62 0.43 -13.79
N ASP A 591 25.93 0.66 -13.79
CA ASP A 591 26.74 0.71 -15.01
C ASP A 591 26.80 -0.65 -15.72
N HIS A 592 26.99 -1.74 -14.97
CA HIS A 592 26.99 -3.09 -15.55
C HIS A 592 25.62 -3.50 -16.10
N VAL A 593 24.54 -3.19 -15.40
CA VAL A 593 23.17 -3.45 -15.88
C VAL A 593 22.86 -2.62 -17.13
N LYS A 594 23.29 -1.37 -17.23
CA LYS A 594 23.05 -0.50 -18.39
C LYS A 594 23.91 -0.88 -19.60
N SER A 595 25.17 -1.23 -19.40
CA SER A 595 26.14 -1.44 -20.48
C SER A 595 26.11 -2.86 -21.06
N SER A 596 25.58 -3.86 -20.32
CA SER A 596 25.50 -5.25 -20.76
C SER A 596 24.17 -5.59 -21.46
N ASN A 597 24.12 -6.73 -22.15
CA ASN A 597 22.88 -7.32 -22.65
C ASN A 597 22.28 -8.34 -21.67
N ALA A 598 22.72 -8.29 -20.40
CA ALA A 598 22.29 -9.25 -19.39
C ALA A 598 20.78 -9.28 -19.26
N ASN A 599 20.18 -10.44 -19.29
CA ASN A 599 18.74 -10.67 -19.04
C ASN A 599 18.47 -11.27 -17.66
N VAL A 600 19.54 -11.55 -16.90
CA VAL A 600 19.49 -12.02 -15.53
C VAL A 600 20.30 -11.08 -14.63
N VAL A 601 19.73 -10.73 -13.47
CA VAL A 601 20.45 -10.03 -12.40
C VAL A 601 20.38 -10.91 -11.16
N HIS A 602 21.55 -11.30 -10.65
CA HIS A 602 21.69 -12.16 -9.47
C HIS A 602 22.41 -11.40 -8.35
N LEU A 603 21.75 -11.23 -7.21
CA LEU A 603 22.26 -10.48 -6.08
C LEU A 603 22.34 -11.39 -4.85
N ALA A 604 23.56 -11.78 -4.50
CA ALA A 604 23.89 -12.62 -3.33
C ALA A 604 24.38 -11.72 -2.19
N THR A 605 23.45 -11.10 -1.47
CA THR A 605 23.76 -10.15 -0.42
C THR A 605 22.63 -10.10 0.62
N HIS A 606 22.92 -9.56 1.81
CA HIS A 606 21.88 -9.28 2.77
C HIS A 606 20.86 -8.30 2.22
N GLY A 607 19.59 -8.50 2.53
CA GLY A 607 18.49 -7.60 2.26
C GLY A 607 17.39 -7.78 3.28
N GLN A 608 16.63 -6.75 3.51
CA GLN A 608 15.46 -6.76 4.37
C GLN A 608 14.24 -6.40 3.53
N PHE A 609 13.19 -7.21 3.65
CA PHE A 609 11.87 -6.91 3.09
C PHE A 609 10.85 -6.78 4.21
N SER A 610 10.10 -5.71 4.21
CA SER A 610 9.14 -5.34 5.24
C SER A 610 7.80 -4.96 4.59
N SER A 611 6.73 -4.89 5.38
CA SER A 611 5.46 -4.26 4.99
C SER A 611 5.59 -2.75 4.71
N ARG A 612 6.71 -2.15 5.07
CA ARG A 612 7.04 -0.74 4.86
C ARG A 612 8.09 -0.61 3.77
N LEU A 613 7.79 0.24 2.80
CA LEU A 613 8.70 0.49 1.67
C LEU A 613 10.04 1.06 2.14
N GLU A 614 10.01 1.90 3.17
CA GLU A 614 11.17 2.59 3.74
C GLU A 614 12.16 1.62 4.41
N ASP A 615 11.66 0.52 4.97
CA ASP A 615 12.46 -0.52 5.65
C ASP A 615 12.88 -1.66 4.71
N THR A 616 12.59 -1.52 3.40
CA THR A 616 12.90 -2.53 2.40
C THR A 616 14.12 -2.11 1.57
N PHE A 617 15.23 -2.86 1.70
CA PHE A 617 16.49 -2.56 1.04
C PHE A 617 17.34 -3.81 0.76
N LEU A 618 18.32 -3.66 -0.12
CA LEU A 618 19.43 -4.60 -0.33
C LEU A 618 20.76 -3.94 0.10
N LEU A 619 21.68 -4.73 0.64
CA LEU A 619 22.99 -4.23 1.03
C LEU A 619 23.93 -4.23 -0.18
N THR A 620 24.55 -3.08 -0.46
CA THR A 620 25.67 -2.90 -1.38
C THR A 620 26.93 -2.56 -0.60
N TRP A 621 28.09 -2.53 -1.26
CA TRP A 621 29.32 -2.18 -0.56
C TRP A 621 29.35 -0.75 -0.07
N ASP A 622 28.73 0.17 -0.76
CA ASP A 622 28.66 1.61 -0.46
C ASP A 622 27.46 2.00 0.43
N GLY A 623 26.50 1.08 0.69
CA GLY A 623 25.36 1.37 1.57
C GLY A 623 24.16 0.48 1.33
N GLN A 624 23.00 0.97 1.71
CA GLN A 624 21.70 0.33 1.46
C GLN A 624 21.12 0.85 0.15
N LEU A 625 20.70 -0.07 -0.72
CA LEU A 625 19.99 0.21 -1.97
C LEU A 625 18.49 -0.05 -1.75
N ASN A 626 17.69 1.00 -1.66
CA ASN A 626 16.26 0.85 -1.44
C ASN A 626 15.51 0.37 -2.70
N VAL A 627 14.27 -0.09 -2.52
CA VAL A 627 13.45 -0.66 -3.61
C VAL A 627 13.24 0.32 -4.76
N LYS A 628 13.09 1.62 -4.48
CA LYS A 628 12.89 2.63 -5.50
C LYS A 628 14.14 2.81 -6.36
N GLU A 629 15.30 2.93 -5.71
CA GLU A 629 16.59 3.05 -6.38
C GLU A 629 16.90 1.81 -7.23
N LEU A 630 16.68 0.61 -6.68
CA LEU A 630 16.82 -0.64 -7.43
C LEU A 630 15.88 -0.69 -8.65
N SER A 631 14.63 -0.27 -8.46
CA SER A 631 13.65 -0.20 -9.55
C SER A 631 14.07 0.76 -10.66
N GLU A 632 14.55 1.95 -10.31
CA GLU A 632 15.05 2.94 -11.27
C GLU A 632 16.30 2.43 -12.00
N LEU A 633 17.19 1.76 -11.29
CA LEU A 633 18.39 1.14 -11.84
C LEU A 633 18.06 0.08 -12.89
N LEU A 634 17.10 -0.79 -12.61
CA LEU A 634 16.69 -1.87 -13.50
C LEU A 634 15.83 -1.35 -14.68
N LYS A 635 15.00 -0.32 -14.49
CA LYS A 635 14.16 0.30 -15.53
C LYS A 635 14.93 1.10 -16.56
N ASN A 636 15.99 1.77 -16.18
CA ASN A 636 16.75 2.69 -17.05
C ASN A 636 17.39 2.05 -18.30
N ARG A 637 17.14 0.74 -18.52
CA ARG A 637 17.45 0.00 -19.76
C ARG A 637 16.34 0.09 -20.83
N SER A 638 15.15 0.49 -20.48
CA SER A 638 13.93 0.08 -21.17
C SER A 638 13.24 1.20 -21.93
N GLY A 639 13.88 1.77 -22.94
CA GLY A 639 13.11 2.29 -24.08
C GLY A 639 12.56 1.18 -25.00
N ASP A 640 13.04 -0.06 -24.84
CA ASP A 640 12.70 -1.21 -25.67
C ASP A 640 12.32 -2.42 -24.80
N SER A 641 11.06 -2.84 -24.89
CA SER A 641 10.53 -4.02 -24.15
C SER A 641 11.26 -5.34 -24.49
N SER A 642 12.10 -5.36 -25.51
CA SER A 642 12.95 -6.50 -25.87
C SER A 642 14.15 -6.68 -24.93
N LYS A 643 14.49 -5.65 -24.14
CA LYS A 643 15.65 -5.64 -23.22
C LYS A 643 15.28 -5.73 -21.72
N ALA A 644 14.05 -6.12 -21.40
CA ALA A 644 13.62 -6.31 -20.01
C ALA A 644 14.46 -7.40 -19.31
N ILE A 645 14.65 -7.25 -18.00
CA ILE A 645 15.23 -8.30 -17.14
C ILE A 645 14.23 -9.47 -17.08
N GLU A 646 14.67 -10.65 -17.52
CA GLU A 646 13.82 -11.85 -17.50
C GLU A 646 13.78 -12.50 -16.12
N LEU A 647 14.87 -12.37 -15.34
CA LEU A 647 14.99 -12.97 -14.02
C LEU A 647 15.83 -12.10 -13.08
N LEU A 648 15.27 -11.72 -11.95
CA LEU A 648 15.95 -11.16 -10.80
C LEU A 648 16.09 -12.26 -9.72
N VAL A 649 17.30 -12.52 -9.24
CA VAL A 649 17.56 -13.49 -8.16
C VAL A 649 18.10 -12.76 -6.94
N LEU A 650 17.47 -12.99 -5.79
CA LEU A 650 17.83 -12.44 -4.48
C LEU A 650 18.12 -13.62 -3.55
N SER A 651 19.39 -14.03 -3.44
CA SER A 651 19.73 -15.34 -2.84
C SER A 651 19.97 -15.34 -1.33
N ALA A 652 20.00 -14.18 -0.65
CA ALA A 652 20.28 -14.06 0.78
C ALA A 652 19.44 -13.01 1.51
N CYS A 653 18.18 -12.84 1.11
CA CYS A 653 17.29 -11.84 1.70
C CYS A 653 16.61 -12.36 2.97
N ASP A 654 16.48 -11.49 3.97
CA ASP A 654 15.62 -11.68 5.12
C ASP A 654 14.27 -11.01 4.81
N THR A 655 13.26 -11.82 4.51
CA THR A 655 11.89 -11.34 4.54
C THR A 655 11.45 -11.41 5.98
N ALA A 656 10.96 -10.29 6.53
CA ALA A 656 10.50 -10.21 7.92
C ALA A 656 9.51 -11.36 8.20
N THR A 657 9.96 -12.35 8.95
CA THR A 657 9.22 -13.59 9.23
C THR A 657 7.91 -13.24 9.94
N GLY A 658 6.77 -13.55 9.32
CA GLY A 658 5.45 -13.27 9.87
C GLY A 658 4.78 -11.99 9.38
N ASP A 659 5.40 -11.23 8.48
CA ASP A 659 4.79 -10.07 7.83
C ASP A 659 4.11 -10.47 6.51
N ASP A 660 2.78 -10.52 6.49
CA ASP A 660 1.97 -10.94 5.33
C ASP A 660 2.20 -10.07 4.08
N ARG A 661 2.78 -8.89 4.24
CA ARG A 661 3.05 -7.92 3.17
C ARG A 661 4.49 -7.94 2.67
N ALA A 662 5.42 -8.54 3.41
CA ALA A 662 6.82 -8.63 2.97
C ALA A 662 6.96 -9.44 1.67
N VAL A 663 6.21 -10.55 1.53
CA VAL A 663 6.15 -11.34 0.28
C VAL A 663 5.49 -10.54 -0.85
N LEU A 664 4.49 -9.72 -0.52
CA LEU A 664 3.90 -8.79 -1.48
C LEU A 664 4.92 -7.75 -1.95
N GLY A 665 5.80 -7.28 -1.04
CA GLY A 665 6.92 -6.40 -1.37
C GLY A 665 7.89 -7.02 -2.40
N LEU A 666 8.19 -8.32 -2.28
CA LEU A 666 9.00 -9.06 -3.26
C LEU A 666 8.31 -9.14 -4.63
N ALA A 667 7.03 -9.50 -4.65
CA ALA A 667 6.22 -9.53 -5.87
C ALA A 667 6.15 -8.14 -6.51
N GLY A 668 5.94 -7.12 -5.71
CA GLY A 668 5.91 -5.73 -6.13
C GLY A 668 7.26 -5.22 -6.65
N LEU A 669 8.38 -5.67 -6.07
CA LEU A 669 9.71 -5.36 -6.59
C LEU A 669 9.89 -5.91 -8.01
N ALA A 670 9.49 -7.17 -8.27
CA ALA A 670 9.50 -7.75 -9.61
C ALA A 670 8.72 -6.87 -10.59
N VAL A 671 7.50 -6.48 -10.20
CA VAL A 671 6.65 -5.59 -11.01
C VAL A 671 7.31 -4.25 -11.28
N LYS A 672 7.77 -3.59 -10.23
CA LYS A 672 8.29 -2.22 -10.31
C LYS A 672 9.64 -2.14 -11.01
N SER A 673 10.50 -3.15 -10.84
CA SER A 673 11.80 -3.24 -11.52
C SER A 673 11.69 -3.55 -13.01
N GLY A 674 10.49 -3.93 -13.49
CA GLY A 674 10.31 -4.40 -14.86
C GLY A 674 10.90 -5.78 -15.10
N ALA A 675 11.31 -6.51 -14.05
CA ALA A 675 11.72 -7.90 -14.15
C ALA A 675 10.49 -8.80 -14.36
N ARG A 676 10.59 -9.76 -15.28
CA ARG A 676 9.46 -10.68 -15.57
C ARG A 676 9.24 -11.70 -14.48
N SER A 677 10.28 -12.05 -13.76
CA SER A 677 10.24 -12.98 -12.64
C SER A 677 11.32 -12.65 -11.60
N THR A 678 11.04 -13.02 -10.36
CA THR A 678 11.98 -12.89 -9.25
C THR A 678 12.05 -14.21 -8.50
N ILE A 679 13.27 -14.68 -8.18
CA ILE A 679 13.50 -15.71 -7.16
C ILE A 679 14.00 -15.00 -5.91
N ALA A 680 13.35 -15.30 -4.77
CA ALA A 680 13.74 -14.77 -3.48
C ALA A 680 13.48 -15.79 -2.37
N THR A 681 13.92 -15.49 -1.15
CA THR A 681 13.72 -16.35 0.02
C THR A 681 12.68 -15.77 0.99
N LEU A 682 11.83 -16.63 1.55
CA LEU A 682 10.82 -16.27 2.55
C LEU A 682 11.42 -16.05 3.95
N TRP A 683 12.60 -16.59 4.23
CA TRP A 683 13.37 -16.43 5.46
C TRP A 683 14.86 -16.64 5.20
N PRO A 684 15.75 -16.20 6.11
CA PRO A 684 17.19 -16.42 5.96
C PRO A 684 17.54 -17.91 5.93
N VAL A 685 18.25 -18.34 4.91
CA VAL A 685 18.69 -19.72 4.71
C VAL A 685 20.20 -19.82 5.02
N LYS A 686 20.66 -20.98 5.46
CA LYS A 686 22.10 -21.23 5.58
C LYS A 686 22.80 -20.95 4.26
N ASP A 687 23.80 -20.10 4.30
CA ASP A 687 24.61 -19.64 3.18
C ASP A 687 25.08 -20.79 2.25
N LYS A 688 25.50 -21.94 2.82
CA LYS A 688 25.88 -23.12 2.05
C LYS A 688 24.71 -23.75 1.29
N ALA A 689 23.51 -23.80 1.87
CA ALA A 689 22.33 -24.35 1.20
C ALA A 689 21.89 -23.45 0.04
N ALA A 690 21.96 -22.14 0.24
CA ALA A 690 21.68 -21.15 -0.80
C ALA A 690 22.62 -21.30 -2.00
N GLN A 691 23.95 -21.37 -1.74
CA GLN A 691 24.97 -21.59 -2.77
C GLN A 691 24.68 -22.87 -3.58
N MET A 692 24.41 -23.99 -2.91
CA MET A 692 24.17 -25.28 -3.58
C MET A 692 22.87 -25.24 -4.42
N LEU A 693 21.80 -24.63 -3.90
CA LEU A 693 20.56 -24.52 -4.62
C LEU A 693 20.70 -23.63 -5.85
N MET A 694 21.34 -22.47 -5.71
CA MET A 694 21.52 -21.53 -6.82
C MET A 694 22.45 -22.09 -7.90
N THR A 695 23.58 -22.69 -7.53
CA THR A 695 24.46 -23.39 -8.50
C THR A 695 23.64 -24.41 -9.31
N ARG A 696 22.87 -25.26 -8.61
CA ARG A 696 22.06 -26.28 -9.28
C ARG A 696 20.95 -25.69 -10.12
N PHE A 697 20.32 -24.60 -9.68
CA PHE A 697 19.31 -23.89 -10.46
C PHE A 697 19.86 -23.42 -11.81
N TYR A 698 21.02 -22.77 -11.84
CA TYR A 698 21.64 -22.31 -13.08
C TYR A 698 22.08 -23.45 -14.00
N GLU A 699 22.57 -24.56 -13.43
CA GLU A 699 22.89 -25.77 -14.21
C GLU A 699 21.66 -26.34 -14.91
N GLN A 700 20.49 -26.32 -14.24
CA GLN A 700 19.23 -26.78 -14.84
C GLN A 700 18.71 -25.79 -15.87
N LEU A 701 18.77 -24.49 -15.56
CA LEU A 701 18.24 -23.43 -16.41
C LEU A 701 18.88 -23.39 -17.82
N ARG A 702 20.12 -23.87 -17.95
CA ARG A 702 20.81 -24.01 -19.24
C ARG A 702 20.28 -25.14 -20.13
N ARG A 703 19.50 -26.06 -19.59
CA ARG A 703 19.01 -27.21 -20.35
C ARG A 703 17.92 -26.76 -21.33
N PRO A 704 17.97 -27.21 -22.60
CA PRO A 704 16.91 -26.90 -23.55
C PRO A 704 15.56 -27.42 -23.08
N GLY A 705 14.50 -26.62 -23.19
CA GLY A 705 13.14 -27.02 -22.90
C GLY A 705 12.74 -26.91 -21.42
N ILE A 706 13.59 -26.41 -20.55
CA ILE A 706 13.27 -26.25 -19.12
C ILE A 706 12.73 -24.85 -18.82
N THR A 707 11.71 -24.77 -17.98
CA THR A 707 11.19 -23.52 -17.48
C THR A 707 11.92 -23.08 -16.22
N LYS A 708 11.82 -21.79 -15.83
CA LYS A 708 12.38 -21.29 -14.55
C LYS A 708 11.81 -22.05 -13.36
N ALA A 709 10.49 -22.33 -13.38
CA ALA A 709 9.86 -23.10 -12.30
C ALA A 709 10.38 -24.55 -12.21
N GLU A 710 10.57 -25.22 -13.34
CA GLU A 710 11.11 -26.58 -13.34
C GLU A 710 12.59 -26.60 -12.97
N ALA A 711 13.38 -25.59 -13.38
CA ALA A 711 14.78 -25.49 -12.97
C ALA A 711 14.89 -25.30 -11.44
N LEU A 712 14.03 -24.47 -10.84
CA LEU A 712 13.97 -24.31 -9.38
C LEU A 712 13.52 -25.60 -8.69
N ARG A 713 12.49 -26.27 -9.21
CA ARG A 713 12.02 -27.57 -8.73
C ARG A 713 13.17 -28.59 -8.67
N GLN A 714 13.93 -28.73 -9.74
CA GLN A 714 15.06 -29.67 -9.79
C GLN A 714 16.17 -29.32 -8.80
N ALA A 715 16.41 -28.04 -8.56
CA ALA A 715 17.37 -27.58 -7.56
C ALA A 715 16.88 -27.91 -6.14
N GLN A 716 15.61 -27.70 -5.84
CA GLN A 716 15.00 -28.03 -4.54
C GLN A 716 15.00 -29.54 -4.29
N ILE A 717 14.61 -30.37 -5.27
CA ILE A 717 14.67 -31.84 -5.18
C ILE A 717 16.09 -32.32 -4.93
N ASN A 718 17.11 -31.66 -5.51
CA ASN A 718 18.49 -32.01 -5.26
C ASN A 718 18.87 -31.83 -3.77
N LEU A 719 18.40 -30.77 -3.11
CA LEU A 719 18.63 -30.57 -1.67
C LEU A 719 17.84 -31.58 -0.81
N ILE A 720 16.61 -31.90 -1.18
CA ILE A 720 15.78 -32.90 -0.49
C ILE A 720 16.53 -34.27 -0.43
N ARG A 721 17.27 -34.60 -1.46
CA ARG A 721 18.05 -35.85 -1.54
C ARG A 721 19.37 -35.85 -0.75
N GLN A 722 19.78 -34.70 -0.21
CA GLN A 722 20.99 -34.56 0.59
C GLN A 722 20.66 -34.60 2.08
N THR A 723 21.36 -35.45 2.82
CA THR A 723 21.12 -35.67 4.25
C THR A 723 21.11 -34.38 5.08
N ASP A 724 22.10 -33.51 4.82
CA ASP A 724 22.32 -32.28 5.60
C ASP A 724 21.32 -31.16 5.32
N PHE A 725 20.63 -31.21 4.17
CA PHE A 725 19.73 -30.18 3.70
C PHE A 725 18.31 -30.69 3.32
N ARG A 726 18.01 -31.92 3.75
CA ARG A 726 16.74 -32.57 3.47
C ARG A 726 15.54 -31.85 4.10
N ASP A 727 15.77 -31.14 5.21
CA ASP A 727 14.73 -30.41 5.92
C ASP A 727 14.14 -29.29 5.05
N PRO A 728 12.79 -29.15 5.00
CA PRO A 728 12.11 -28.11 4.21
C PRO A 728 12.60 -26.69 4.46
N PHE A 729 13.09 -26.39 5.65
CA PHE A 729 13.65 -25.08 5.99
C PHE A 729 14.73 -24.61 5.00
N PHE A 730 15.55 -25.53 4.45
CA PHE A 730 16.68 -25.17 3.60
C PHE A 730 16.33 -24.96 2.13
N TRP A 731 15.29 -25.59 1.62
CA TRP A 731 14.98 -25.56 0.19
C TRP A 731 13.62 -24.91 -0.12
N SER A 732 12.64 -24.96 0.79
CA SER A 732 11.31 -24.43 0.52
C SER A 732 11.21 -22.91 0.70
N ALA A 733 12.21 -22.29 1.33
CA ALA A 733 12.31 -20.85 1.43
C ALA A 733 12.34 -20.14 0.06
N PHE A 734 12.96 -20.79 -0.94
CA PHE A 734 13.11 -20.22 -2.27
C PHE A 734 11.80 -20.29 -3.05
N VAL A 735 11.31 -19.14 -3.44
CA VAL A 735 10.06 -18.98 -4.21
C VAL A 735 10.32 -18.25 -5.52
N LEU A 736 9.66 -18.71 -6.57
CA LEU A 736 9.62 -18.03 -7.87
C LEU A 736 8.32 -17.22 -7.96
N VAL A 737 8.44 -15.93 -8.16
CA VAL A 737 7.32 -15.00 -8.30
C VAL A 737 7.32 -14.41 -9.71
N GLY A 738 6.18 -14.40 -10.39
CA GLY A 738 5.98 -13.85 -11.73
C GLY A 738 5.99 -14.91 -12.84
N ASN A 739 6.61 -14.61 -13.97
CA ASN A 739 6.64 -15.51 -15.12
C ASN A 739 7.48 -16.77 -14.84
N TRP A 740 6.86 -17.91 -14.85
CA TRP A 740 7.48 -19.22 -14.55
C TRP A 740 8.10 -19.94 -15.75
N LEU A 741 7.85 -19.46 -17.01
CA LEU A 741 8.35 -20.02 -18.26
C LEU A 741 9.83 -19.73 -18.54
#